data_2cca2b651079da0e037d09a4168c4399
#
_entry.id   2cca2b651079da0e037d09a4168c4399
#
_cell.length_a   1.000
_cell.length_b   1.000
_cell.length_c   1.000
_cell.angle_alpha   90.00
_cell.angle_beta   90.00
_cell.angle_gamma   90.00
#
_symmetry.space_group_name_H-M   'P 1'
#
loop_
_entity.id
_entity.type
_entity.pdbx_description
1 polymer ?
#
loop_
_entity_poly.entity_id
_entity_poly.type
_entity_poly.pdbx_seq_one_letter_code
_entity_poly.pdbx_strand_id
1 'polypeptide(L)'
;MRRQTLFLLFMILFSLPLTVLAQGTKTVKGTVVDQNNEPIIGATVVVKGSTIGAATDLDGNYVLNGVPEDATLVFNYLGMLPQEISAAGQSVINVKLREDAQLLEEVVVIGYGSAKAKDLTAPIDVVKEKELINVPTSSPMAALQGKVPGVNIINSGTPGEGPKVTIRGMGSFGDTSPLYVVDGMFYDNINFLNNSDIQDMTILKDASASAIYGVRAANGVVIITTKKGSRNQDAKITYNGYVGIQKATNLLEMCNSHEYATMMLEANPEAYRSIFEKSVAEFGGNMENLQFNADTNWYDELLRTAMMTNHSLNISGGTEKATYSAGMSYLAQDGIMDVENSSRRLNFRAALDYEARKWLKVGFNGVFSNSQQQLPKNAAWQQAYNTPSIIPVYDDRRDDAVFPKKYTSPEQVGLTNNFNNPVATANYYDNRNETYQVLTNFYAQLNLIPDKLNIRSSYSYDYSMIRGSEFTPTYYVGTNQKKEVTELTKKNTNYYKYIWDNVATYTDKWGKHSFTGMLGASMRQEQYRLLEGTATNVPEGEDVWKYIALGNKEGATVKDDGWKYRGLSYFTRLNYNYNDKYMLMFTFRADGSSKYNDKWGYFPSIGAAWVISQEPFMKNQNIFDYMKLRASWGKLGNDKIAASAGFASIQNVQSVFGPNTAIDGFINTTNFSWLGWEVVNETNVGVNFSTLKNRLNADIDWYYRLTDNAVISPKLPMSGELLAGNNGQILNTGIDLSLNWNDKIGQDFNYNIGVNLSYLHNEVKSLKGNMKIIKGGKTVNMVGETMNSFYGYKVIGIYQTPEQCAADPIAVANGLEPGDFIYEDVNGDHVIDGNDKQVLGSYVPSFTYGFNAGFSYKNFDFSLTTYGQAGGELWNRKRALRYAADYYNFDRAQYENRWTGAGSTNEHPSAKALLKTWNKSDSNNASYFVESSDYFRIQNITLGYSFKNLKIGSYVMPGLRLSLTADRPFTTFKANSFTPEVSDAEGWDTEVYPLTSTYTFGVQIDF
;
A
#
# COMPACT_ATOMS: atom_id res chain seq x y z
N MET A 1 22.41 -32.91 -22.43
CA MET A 1 23.34 -32.18 -23.36
C MET A 1 22.84 -30.78 -23.77
N ARG A 2 21.97 -30.08 -22.96
CA ARG A 2 21.51 -28.70 -23.29
C ARG A 2 21.93 -27.62 -22.27
N ARG A 3 22.73 -27.96 -21.26
CA ARG A 3 23.22 -26.99 -20.23
C ARG A 3 24.65 -26.49 -20.44
N GLN A 4 25.43 -27.07 -21.37
CA GLN A 4 26.81 -26.65 -21.61
C GLN A 4 26.98 -25.64 -22.75
N THR A 5 26.00 -25.47 -23.62
CA THR A 5 26.05 -24.54 -24.76
C THR A 5 25.76 -23.08 -24.38
N LEU A 6 25.07 -22.83 -23.27
CA LEU A 6 24.79 -21.45 -22.81
C LEU A 6 25.98 -20.82 -22.07
N PHE A 7 26.91 -21.63 -21.53
CA PHE A 7 28.07 -21.14 -20.78
C PHE A 7 29.22 -20.74 -21.74
N LEU A 8 29.29 -21.31 -22.92
CA LEU A 8 30.27 -20.97 -23.94
C LEU A 8 29.95 -19.69 -24.72
N LEU A 9 28.68 -19.35 -24.86
CA LEU A 9 28.25 -18.08 -25.50
C LEU A 9 28.56 -16.85 -24.63
N PHE A 10 28.64 -17.03 -23.31
CA PHE A 10 28.95 -15.95 -22.34
C PHE A 10 30.47 -15.63 -22.29
N MET A 11 31.34 -16.58 -22.67
CA MET A 11 32.79 -16.38 -22.64
C MET A 11 33.40 -15.74 -23.90
N ILE A 12 32.67 -15.69 -25.02
CA ILE A 12 33.18 -15.15 -26.29
C ILE A 12 33.03 -13.62 -26.41
N LEU A 13 32.25 -12.99 -25.53
CA LEU A 13 32.02 -11.52 -25.58
C LEU A 13 33.07 -10.68 -24.83
N PHE A 14 34.11 -11.26 -24.26
CA PHE A 14 35.04 -10.53 -23.36
C PHE A 14 36.51 -10.43 -23.88
N SER A 15 36.78 -10.56 -25.18
CA SER A 15 38.16 -10.42 -25.66
C SER A 15 38.28 -9.49 -26.87
N LEU A 16 38.44 -8.18 -26.60
CA LEU A 16 38.98 -7.22 -27.56
C LEU A 16 40.03 -6.31 -26.87
N PRO A 17 41.24 -6.16 -27.44
CA PRO A 17 42.28 -5.32 -26.83
C PRO A 17 42.12 -3.83 -27.20
N LEU A 18 42.23 -2.96 -26.20
CA LEU A 18 42.28 -1.49 -26.35
C LEU A 18 43.76 -1.06 -26.57
N THR A 19 44.00 -0.39 -27.69
CA THR A 19 45.23 0.34 -27.93
C THR A 19 45.15 1.77 -27.40
N VAL A 20 46.07 2.13 -26.52
CA VAL A 20 46.18 3.51 -25.93
C VAL A 20 47.14 4.32 -26.79
N LEU A 21 46.68 5.44 -27.32
CA LEU A 21 47.51 6.50 -27.97
C LEU A 21 47.86 7.53 -26.88
N ALA A 22 49.12 7.88 -26.78
CA ALA A 22 49.61 8.92 -25.86
C ALA A 22 49.22 10.31 -26.41
N GLN A 23 48.43 11.07 -25.61
CA GLN A 23 48.06 12.46 -25.89
C GLN A 23 48.97 13.45 -25.15
N GLY A 24 49.22 14.62 -25.77
CA GLY A 24 49.97 15.73 -25.14
C GLY A 24 49.21 16.27 -23.89
N THR A 25 49.96 16.64 -22.85
CA THR A 25 49.40 17.16 -21.61
C THR A 25 49.85 18.57 -21.34
N LYS A 26 49.00 19.42 -20.72
CA LYS A 26 49.27 20.81 -20.35
C LYS A 26 48.92 21.09 -18.90
N THR A 27 49.32 22.25 -18.40
CA THR A 27 48.91 22.79 -17.10
C THR A 27 47.77 23.75 -17.30
N VAL A 28 46.66 23.57 -16.54
CA VAL A 28 45.51 24.47 -16.50
C VAL A 28 45.39 25.08 -15.12
N LYS A 29 45.20 26.39 -15.02
CA LYS A 29 45.00 27.13 -13.74
C LYS A 29 43.83 28.10 -13.85
N GLY A 30 43.31 28.54 -12.73
CA GLY A 30 42.23 29.56 -12.70
C GLY A 30 41.65 29.75 -11.29
N THR A 31 40.58 30.51 -11.23
CA THR A 31 39.88 30.81 -9.98
C THR A 31 38.43 30.30 -10.04
N VAL A 32 37.90 29.80 -8.92
CA VAL A 32 36.52 29.43 -8.76
C VAL A 32 35.87 30.36 -7.73
N VAL A 33 34.82 31.05 -8.15
CA VAL A 33 34.08 32.01 -7.31
C VAL A 33 32.58 31.70 -7.29
N ASP A 34 31.87 32.23 -6.31
CA ASP A 34 30.40 32.17 -6.23
C ASP A 34 29.73 33.27 -7.07
N GLN A 35 28.38 33.38 -6.95
CA GLN A 35 27.58 34.38 -7.67
C GLN A 35 27.91 35.82 -7.25
N ASN A 36 28.46 36.05 -6.05
CA ASN A 36 28.82 37.33 -5.49
C ASN A 36 30.30 37.69 -5.76
N ASN A 37 31.02 36.84 -6.51
CA ASN A 37 32.46 36.87 -6.76
C ASN A 37 33.32 36.62 -5.50
N GLU A 38 32.77 35.95 -4.48
CA GLU A 38 33.56 35.46 -3.34
C GLU A 38 34.30 34.19 -3.71
N PRO A 39 35.58 34.00 -3.31
CA PRO A 39 36.35 32.80 -3.63
C PRO A 39 35.76 31.56 -2.96
N ILE A 40 35.60 30.46 -3.71
CA ILE A 40 35.14 29.19 -3.18
C ILE A 40 36.34 28.36 -2.78
N ILE A 41 36.52 28.14 -1.50
CA ILE A 41 37.62 27.39 -0.91
C ILE A 41 37.30 25.93 -0.94
N GLY A 42 38.22 25.06 -1.45
CA GLY A 42 38.01 23.61 -1.46
C GLY A 42 37.04 23.09 -2.55
N ALA A 43 36.70 23.93 -3.54
CA ALA A 43 36.04 23.43 -4.74
C ALA A 43 36.92 22.42 -5.47
N THR A 44 36.35 21.28 -5.84
CA THR A 44 37.06 20.23 -6.58
C THR A 44 37.02 20.50 -8.07
N VAL A 45 38.20 20.53 -8.70
CA VAL A 45 38.35 20.64 -10.15
C VAL A 45 39.01 19.34 -10.65
N VAL A 46 38.27 18.57 -11.45
CA VAL A 46 38.73 17.24 -11.89
C VAL A 46 38.62 17.13 -13.40
N VAL A 47 39.61 16.49 -14.02
CA VAL A 47 39.51 16.12 -15.43
C VAL A 47 38.53 14.98 -15.59
N LYS A 48 37.47 15.19 -16.37
CA LYS A 48 36.38 14.22 -16.58
C LYS A 48 36.91 12.87 -17.02
N GLY A 49 36.56 11.81 -16.26
CA GLY A 49 37.01 10.44 -16.58
C GLY A 49 38.47 10.10 -16.17
N SER A 50 39.12 10.96 -15.37
CA SER A 50 40.49 10.74 -14.90
C SER A 50 40.65 10.97 -13.40
N THR A 51 41.80 10.57 -12.85
CA THR A 51 42.16 10.82 -11.45
C THR A 51 42.91 12.15 -11.27
N ILE A 52 43.08 12.96 -12.32
CA ILE A 52 43.74 14.28 -12.28
C ILE A 52 42.75 15.28 -11.69
N GLY A 53 43.06 15.81 -10.52
CA GLY A 53 42.19 16.78 -9.83
C GLY A 53 42.98 17.60 -8.84
N ALA A 54 42.42 18.78 -8.49
CA ALA A 54 42.94 19.69 -7.46
C ALA A 54 41.73 20.30 -6.70
N ALA A 55 41.95 20.70 -5.45
CA ALA A 55 41.02 21.57 -4.72
C ALA A 55 41.51 23.02 -4.79
N THR A 56 40.56 23.96 -4.77
CA THR A 56 40.87 25.40 -4.71
C THR A 56 41.43 25.77 -3.34
N ASP A 57 42.38 26.74 -3.36
CA ASP A 57 43.03 27.31 -2.17
C ASP A 57 42.12 28.36 -1.46
N LEU A 58 42.68 29.10 -0.46
CA LEU A 58 41.96 30.11 0.31
C LEU A 58 41.47 31.30 -0.53
N ASP A 59 42.11 31.58 -1.67
CA ASP A 59 41.74 32.62 -2.62
C ASP A 59 40.94 32.08 -3.81
N GLY A 60 40.48 30.83 -3.75
CA GLY A 60 39.71 30.16 -4.78
C GLY A 60 40.52 29.71 -5.99
N ASN A 61 41.87 29.77 -5.96
CA ASN A 61 42.70 29.38 -7.08
C ASN A 61 42.96 27.88 -7.14
N TYR A 62 43.12 27.34 -8.35
CA TYR A 62 43.51 25.93 -8.57
C TYR A 62 44.59 25.84 -9.67
N VAL A 63 45.37 24.77 -9.60
CA VAL A 63 46.38 24.42 -10.63
C VAL A 63 46.27 22.94 -10.87
N LEU A 64 45.98 22.52 -12.12
CA LEU A 64 45.95 21.13 -12.59
C LEU A 64 47.10 20.89 -13.54
N ASN A 65 47.99 19.95 -13.24
CA ASN A 65 49.07 19.52 -14.10
C ASN A 65 48.71 18.22 -14.81
N GLY A 66 49.20 18.03 -16.02
CA GLY A 66 48.96 16.79 -16.76
C GLY A 66 47.62 16.66 -17.43
N VAL A 67 46.92 17.79 -17.70
CA VAL A 67 45.59 17.83 -18.34
C VAL A 67 45.74 17.55 -19.84
N PRO A 68 45.05 16.55 -20.43
CA PRO A 68 45.01 16.31 -21.88
C PRO A 68 44.50 17.56 -22.63
N GLU A 69 44.97 17.78 -23.85
CA GLU A 69 44.71 19.03 -24.60
C GLU A 69 43.22 19.26 -24.88
N ASP A 70 42.46 18.22 -25.08
CA ASP A 70 41.03 18.21 -25.39
C ASP A 70 40.14 17.87 -24.19
N ALA A 71 40.70 17.84 -22.97
CA ALA A 71 40.02 17.47 -21.77
C ALA A 71 38.86 18.41 -21.40
N THR A 72 37.83 17.85 -20.77
CA THR A 72 36.78 18.60 -20.08
C THR A 72 37.06 18.62 -18.58
N LEU A 73 37.07 19.82 -17.97
CA LEU A 73 37.18 19.97 -16.52
C LEU A 73 35.81 20.03 -15.89
N VAL A 74 35.62 19.30 -14.80
CA VAL A 74 34.42 19.31 -13.96
C VAL A 74 34.73 20.07 -12.68
N PHE A 75 34.02 21.16 -12.48
CA PHE A 75 34.09 22.00 -11.28
C PHE A 75 32.93 21.63 -10.39
N ASN A 76 33.22 21.19 -9.18
CA ASN A 76 32.20 20.77 -8.23
C ASN A 76 32.50 21.30 -6.83
N TYR A 77 31.47 21.81 -6.16
CA TYR A 77 31.50 22.22 -4.77
C TYR A 77 30.18 21.88 -4.09
N LEU A 78 30.22 21.52 -2.82
CA LEU A 78 29.05 21.13 -2.08
C LEU A 78 28.03 22.28 -1.97
N GLY A 79 26.81 22.07 -2.48
CA GLY A 79 25.79 23.12 -2.54
C GLY A 79 25.85 24.03 -3.76
N MET A 80 26.69 23.69 -4.77
CA MET A 80 26.78 24.42 -6.04
C MET A 80 26.51 23.48 -7.21
N LEU A 81 25.92 23.99 -8.29
CA LEU A 81 25.74 23.28 -9.54
C LEU A 81 27.09 22.94 -10.19
N PRO A 82 27.37 21.66 -10.48
CA PRO A 82 28.58 21.31 -11.17
C PRO A 82 28.65 21.97 -12.55
N GLN A 83 29.81 22.46 -12.95
CA GLN A 83 30.06 23.01 -14.28
C GLN A 83 31.11 22.19 -15.02
N GLU A 84 30.84 21.93 -16.29
CA GLU A 84 31.77 21.26 -17.18
C GLU A 84 32.28 22.27 -18.23
N ILE A 85 33.58 22.42 -18.31
CA ILE A 85 34.20 23.38 -19.23
C ILE A 85 35.33 22.69 -20.00
N SER A 86 35.31 22.81 -21.33
CA SER A 86 36.37 22.29 -22.17
C SER A 86 37.67 23.05 -21.95
N ALA A 87 38.75 22.32 -21.66
CA ALA A 87 40.08 22.91 -21.55
C ALA A 87 40.76 23.09 -22.93
N ALA A 88 40.13 22.67 -24.05
CA ALA A 88 40.72 22.78 -25.39
C ALA A 88 41.13 24.22 -25.71
N GLY A 89 42.43 24.43 -25.98
CA GLY A 89 43.01 25.75 -26.32
C GLY A 89 43.12 26.73 -25.14
N GLN A 90 42.78 26.34 -23.92
CA GLN A 90 42.81 27.22 -22.74
C GLN A 90 43.81 26.73 -21.69
N SER A 91 44.60 27.62 -21.13
CA SER A 91 45.51 27.36 -20.00
C SER A 91 45.07 28.09 -18.71
N VAL A 92 44.13 29.04 -18.82
CA VAL A 92 43.50 29.76 -17.68
C VAL A 92 41.99 29.67 -17.83
N ILE A 93 41.32 29.05 -16.82
CA ILE A 93 39.84 28.90 -16.82
C ILE A 93 39.30 29.38 -15.48
N ASN A 94 38.65 30.53 -15.47
CA ASN A 94 37.96 31.07 -14.29
C ASN A 94 36.48 30.67 -14.33
N VAL A 95 35.98 30.21 -13.20
CA VAL A 95 34.64 29.63 -13.13
C VAL A 95 33.81 30.33 -12.04
N LYS A 96 32.56 30.62 -12.39
CA LYS A 96 31.60 31.17 -11.45
C LYS A 96 30.54 30.10 -11.20
N LEU A 97 30.63 29.40 -10.06
CA LEU A 97 29.63 28.38 -9.68
C LEU A 97 28.36 29.05 -9.17
N ARG A 98 27.25 28.45 -9.46
CA ARG A 98 25.91 28.84 -8.98
C ARG A 98 25.46 27.92 -7.87
N GLU A 99 24.79 28.48 -6.86
CA GLU A 99 24.19 27.70 -5.80
C GLU A 99 23.22 26.65 -6.36
N ASP A 100 23.33 25.44 -5.87
CA ASP A 100 22.43 24.34 -6.21
C ASP A 100 21.13 24.47 -5.42
N ALA A 101 20.15 25.16 -5.99
CA ALA A 101 18.81 25.25 -5.46
C ALA A 101 18.01 23.97 -5.82
N GLN A 102 18.56 22.79 -5.48
CA GLN A 102 18.03 21.48 -5.89
C GLN A 102 16.54 21.28 -5.66
N LEU A 103 15.91 21.91 -4.68
CA LEU A 103 14.46 21.81 -4.42
C LEU A 103 13.60 22.65 -5.38
N LEU A 104 14.17 23.66 -6.05
CA LEU A 104 13.39 24.58 -6.90
C LEU A 104 13.48 24.27 -8.40
N GLU A 105 14.44 23.50 -8.85
CA GLU A 105 14.61 23.10 -10.26
C GLU A 105 14.21 21.65 -10.57
N GLU A 106 13.68 20.92 -9.58
CA GLU A 106 13.22 19.54 -9.77
C GLU A 106 12.12 19.48 -10.84
N VAL A 107 12.35 18.64 -11.87
CA VAL A 107 11.38 18.38 -12.94
C VAL A 107 10.55 17.18 -12.54
N VAL A 108 9.25 17.37 -12.40
CA VAL A 108 8.28 16.34 -12.06
C VAL A 108 7.40 16.00 -13.24
N VAL A 109 7.03 14.75 -13.38
CA VAL A 109 6.09 14.28 -14.41
C VAL A 109 4.67 14.57 -13.95
N ILE A 110 3.91 15.33 -14.76
CA ILE A 110 2.51 15.64 -14.48
C ILE A 110 1.68 15.43 -15.74
N GLY A 111 0.85 14.39 -15.70
CA GLY A 111 0.01 14.04 -16.83
C GLY A 111 0.83 13.64 -18.06
N TYR A 112 0.61 14.32 -19.15
CA TYR A 112 1.27 14.06 -20.43
C TYR A 112 2.52 14.92 -20.67
N GLY A 113 3.04 15.58 -19.63
CA GLY A 113 4.21 16.43 -19.71
C GLY A 113 5.02 16.43 -18.43
N SER A 114 6.08 17.23 -18.42
CA SER A 114 6.89 17.49 -17.23
C SER A 114 6.92 18.99 -16.94
N ALA A 115 6.96 19.36 -15.68
CA ALA A 115 7.05 20.76 -15.24
C ALA A 115 8.06 20.86 -14.11
N LYS A 116 8.65 22.06 -13.92
CA LYS A 116 9.46 22.30 -12.72
C LYS A 116 8.56 22.36 -11.49
N ALA A 117 8.96 21.75 -10.39
CA ALA A 117 8.18 21.73 -9.14
C ALA A 117 7.81 23.15 -8.67
N LYS A 118 8.70 24.13 -8.88
CA LYS A 118 8.43 25.54 -8.56
C LYS A 118 7.28 26.17 -9.35
N ASP A 119 7.01 25.69 -10.58
CA ASP A 119 5.99 26.23 -11.49
C ASP A 119 4.61 25.65 -11.26
N LEU A 120 4.48 24.73 -10.30
CA LEU A 120 3.22 24.05 -10.04
C LEU A 120 2.31 24.85 -9.13
N THR A 121 1.02 24.82 -9.45
CA THR A 121 -0.05 25.44 -8.63
C THR A 121 -0.67 24.50 -7.61
N ALA A 122 -0.26 23.23 -7.61
CA ALA A 122 -0.79 22.15 -6.81
C ALA A 122 0.26 21.56 -5.85
N PRO A 123 -0.14 20.97 -4.68
CA PRO A 123 0.74 20.21 -3.84
C PRO A 123 1.12 18.89 -4.54
N ILE A 124 2.41 18.61 -4.58
CA ILE A 124 2.95 17.38 -5.18
C ILE A 124 4.08 16.87 -4.31
N ASP A 125 4.00 15.60 -3.93
CA ASP A 125 5.07 14.90 -3.24
C ASP A 125 5.77 13.95 -4.22
N VAL A 126 7.09 13.97 -4.20
CA VAL A 126 7.93 13.10 -5.02
C VAL A 126 8.81 12.26 -4.12
N VAL A 127 8.72 10.93 -4.26
CA VAL A 127 9.58 9.98 -3.55
C VAL A 127 10.53 9.33 -4.55
N LYS A 128 11.82 9.47 -4.31
CA LYS A 128 12.88 9.03 -5.23
C LYS A 128 13.31 7.59 -4.98
N GLU A 129 13.93 6.99 -5.99
CA GLU A 129 14.50 5.64 -5.95
C GLU A 129 15.22 5.31 -4.63
N LYS A 130 16.13 6.21 -4.16
CA LYS A 130 16.93 5.98 -2.94
C LYS A 130 16.09 5.72 -1.69
N GLU A 131 14.91 6.30 -1.62
CA GLU A 131 13.99 6.12 -0.50
C GLU A 131 13.19 4.81 -0.59
N LEU A 132 13.02 4.28 -1.81
CA LEU A 132 12.26 3.06 -2.06
C LEU A 132 13.11 1.81 -1.90
N ILE A 133 14.35 1.79 -2.43
CA ILE A 133 15.19 0.59 -2.46
C ILE A 133 15.71 0.14 -1.09
N ASN A 134 15.77 1.06 -0.11
CA ASN A 134 16.21 0.75 1.24
C ASN A 134 15.13 0.06 2.10
N VAL A 135 13.88 -0.03 1.62
CA VAL A 135 12.77 -0.67 2.34
C VAL A 135 12.56 -2.08 1.80
N PRO A 136 12.80 -3.14 2.60
CA PRO A 136 12.60 -4.53 2.18
C PRO A 136 11.10 -4.87 2.19
N THR A 137 10.44 -4.63 1.07
CA THR A 137 9.01 -4.91 0.90
C THR A 137 8.72 -5.49 -0.48
N SER A 138 7.64 -6.27 -0.58
CA SER A 138 7.15 -6.85 -1.84
C SER A 138 6.36 -5.84 -2.69
N SER A 139 5.85 -4.76 -2.08
CA SER A 139 5.04 -3.73 -2.76
C SER A 139 5.67 -2.35 -2.65
N PRO A 140 5.82 -1.61 -3.79
CA PRO A 140 6.35 -0.24 -3.77
C PRO A 140 5.53 0.72 -2.91
N MET A 141 4.21 0.51 -2.80
CA MET A 141 3.36 1.38 -1.99
C MET A 141 3.65 1.27 -0.48
N ALA A 142 4.02 0.08 0.01
CA ALA A 142 4.38 -0.09 1.41
C ALA A 142 5.64 0.72 1.80
N ALA A 143 6.55 0.96 0.84
CA ALA A 143 7.75 1.78 1.06
C ALA A 143 7.47 3.27 1.27
N LEU A 144 6.24 3.76 0.99
CA LEU A 144 5.84 5.16 1.15
C LEU A 144 5.29 5.47 2.55
N GLN A 145 4.99 4.48 3.39
CA GLN A 145 4.39 4.70 4.70
C GLN A 145 5.26 5.61 5.58
N GLY A 146 4.66 6.68 6.11
CA GLY A 146 5.33 7.69 6.95
C GLY A 146 6.12 8.77 6.19
N LYS A 147 6.19 8.71 4.84
CA LYS A 147 6.97 9.66 4.03
C LYS A 147 6.15 10.78 3.43
N VAL A 148 4.86 10.56 3.19
CA VAL A 148 3.98 11.50 2.49
C VAL A 148 2.76 11.83 3.36
N PRO A 149 2.52 13.10 3.71
CA PRO A 149 1.35 13.49 4.48
C PRO A 149 0.06 13.31 3.67
N GLY A 150 -1.05 12.95 4.35
CA GLY A 150 -2.35 12.73 3.72
C GLY A 150 -2.47 11.39 2.97
N VAL A 151 -1.46 10.52 3.03
CA VAL A 151 -1.48 9.17 2.47
C VAL A 151 -1.51 8.15 3.60
N ASN A 152 -2.62 7.45 3.76
CA ASN A 152 -2.76 6.36 4.72
C ASN A 152 -2.51 5.02 4.01
N ILE A 153 -1.59 4.23 4.55
CA ILE A 153 -1.15 2.94 4.00
C ILE A 153 -1.33 1.89 5.08
N ILE A 154 -2.20 0.91 4.82
CA ILE A 154 -2.49 -0.22 5.70
C ILE A 154 -1.86 -1.46 5.10
N ASN A 155 -0.83 -1.99 5.75
CA ASN A 155 -0.09 -3.13 5.23
C ASN A 155 -0.83 -4.45 5.46
N SER A 156 -0.80 -5.34 4.47
CA SER A 156 -1.12 -6.75 4.63
C SER A 156 0.14 -7.53 5.07
N GLY A 157 -0.01 -8.52 5.94
CA GLY A 157 1.07 -9.44 6.30
C GLY A 157 1.30 -10.55 5.27
N THR A 158 0.32 -10.84 4.43
CA THR A 158 0.33 -11.95 3.46
C THR A 158 1.44 -11.77 2.41
N PRO A 159 2.27 -12.78 2.13
CA PRO A 159 3.33 -12.69 1.13
C PRO A 159 2.82 -12.29 -0.26
N GLY A 160 3.44 -11.24 -0.82
CA GLY A 160 3.12 -10.73 -2.17
C GLY A 160 1.82 -9.94 -2.29
N GLU A 161 1.06 -9.77 -1.22
CA GLU A 161 -0.11 -8.90 -1.20
C GLU A 161 0.32 -7.44 -1.00
N GLY A 162 -0.35 -6.52 -1.70
CA GLY A 162 -0.10 -5.08 -1.56
C GLY A 162 -0.91 -4.46 -0.43
N PRO A 163 -0.48 -3.29 0.06
CA PRO A 163 -1.21 -2.56 1.08
C PRO A 163 -2.48 -1.91 0.50
N LYS A 164 -3.47 -1.67 1.37
CA LYS A 164 -4.57 -0.76 1.08
C LYS A 164 -4.09 0.69 1.24
N VAL A 165 -4.40 1.52 0.25
CA VAL A 165 -3.96 2.92 0.23
C VAL A 165 -5.16 3.83 0.08
N THR A 166 -5.22 4.88 0.91
CA THR A 166 -6.20 5.97 0.79
C THR A 166 -5.49 7.31 0.83
N ILE A 167 -5.96 8.27 0.01
CA ILE A 167 -5.42 9.63 -0.06
C ILE A 167 -6.51 10.61 0.39
N ARG A 168 -6.24 11.38 1.47
CA ARG A 168 -7.17 12.36 2.05
C ARG A 168 -8.54 11.76 2.39
N GLY A 169 -8.52 10.56 3.00
CA GLY A 169 -9.70 9.86 3.51
C GLY A 169 -10.53 9.13 2.45
N MET A 170 -11.68 8.63 2.86
CA MET A 170 -12.62 7.90 2.02
C MET A 170 -13.60 8.85 1.34
N GLY A 171 -13.59 8.88 0.01
CA GLY A 171 -14.45 9.76 -0.79
C GLY A 171 -15.61 9.05 -1.47
N SER A 172 -15.82 7.75 -1.26
CA SER A 172 -16.90 6.96 -1.86
C SER A 172 -17.34 5.83 -0.94
N PHE A 173 -18.58 5.38 -1.04
CA PHE A 173 -19.06 4.16 -0.37
C PHE A 173 -18.56 2.88 -1.07
N GLY A 174 -17.97 2.99 -2.26
CA GLY A 174 -17.34 1.92 -3.02
C GLY A 174 -15.83 1.87 -2.84
N ASP A 175 -15.11 1.61 -3.95
CA ASP A 175 -13.63 1.55 -3.96
C ASP A 175 -13.02 2.95 -3.79
N THR A 176 -12.22 3.12 -2.74
CA THR A 176 -11.53 4.35 -2.38
C THR A 176 -10.04 4.36 -2.74
N SER A 177 -9.54 3.32 -3.42
CA SER A 177 -8.14 3.23 -3.83
C SER A 177 -7.74 4.35 -4.78
N PRO A 178 -6.50 4.87 -4.75
CA PRO A 178 -6.03 5.84 -5.74
C PRO A 178 -5.88 5.21 -7.13
N LEU A 179 -5.74 6.04 -8.14
CA LEU A 179 -5.31 5.62 -9.47
C LEU A 179 -3.79 5.50 -9.50
N TYR A 180 -3.26 4.35 -9.92
CA TYR A 180 -1.84 4.20 -10.23
C TYR A 180 -1.60 4.37 -11.73
N VAL A 181 -0.61 5.19 -12.09
CA VAL A 181 -0.24 5.45 -13.48
C VAL A 181 1.21 5.04 -13.68
N VAL A 182 1.44 3.89 -14.32
CA VAL A 182 2.78 3.36 -14.60
C VAL A 182 3.12 3.64 -16.07
N ASP A 183 4.06 4.54 -16.32
CA ASP A 183 4.50 4.97 -17.67
C ASP A 183 3.32 5.29 -18.63
N GLY A 184 2.23 5.85 -18.08
CA GLY A 184 1.01 6.24 -18.80
C GLY A 184 -0.13 5.21 -18.82
N MET A 185 0.07 3.98 -18.31
CA MET A 185 -0.99 2.98 -18.19
C MET A 185 -1.63 3.00 -16.80
N PHE A 186 -2.95 2.80 -16.74
CA PHE A 186 -3.77 2.88 -15.52
C PHE A 186 -3.93 1.54 -14.84
N TYR A 187 -3.72 1.52 -13.50
CA TYR A 187 -3.82 0.33 -12.66
C TYR A 187 -4.59 0.61 -11.37
N ASP A 188 -5.16 -0.45 -10.81
CA ASP A 188 -5.79 -0.44 -9.49
C ASP A 188 -4.79 -0.90 -8.39
N ASN A 189 -3.70 -1.58 -8.78
CA ASN A 189 -2.55 -1.92 -7.93
C ASN A 189 -1.27 -2.00 -8.75
N ILE A 190 -0.11 -1.97 -8.08
CA ILE A 190 1.21 -2.04 -8.71
C ILE A 190 2.10 -3.16 -8.13
N ASN A 191 1.48 -4.22 -7.61
CA ASN A 191 2.20 -5.33 -6.97
C ASN A 191 3.09 -6.12 -7.94
N PHE A 192 2.94 -5.92 -9.25
CA PHE A 192 3.81 -6.50 -10.27
C PHE A 192 5.15 -5.77 -10.43
N LEU A 193 5.33 -4.55 -9.89
CA LEU A 193 6.58 -3.80 -10.00
C LEU A 193 7.54 -4.13 -8.86
N ASN A 194 8.84 -4.08 -9.15
CA ASN A 194 9.89 -4.11 -8.14
C ASN A 194 10.32 -2.67 -7.80
N ASN A 195 10.65 -2.40 -6.52
CA ASN A 195 11.15 -1.08 -6.09
C ASN A 195 12.37 -0.63 -6.88
N SER A 196 13.23 -1.58 -7.27
CA SER A 196 14.44 -1.31 -8.05
C SER A 196 14.19 -0.89 -9.51
N ASP A 197 12.97 -1.12 -10.05
CA ASP A 197 12.59 -0.73 -11.40
C ASP A 197 12.07 0.71 -11.47
N ILE A 198 11.76 1.32 -10.30
CA ILE A 198 11.16 2.64 -10.18
C ILE A 198 12.24 3.71 -10.10
N GLN A 199 12.10 4.78 -10.85
CA GLN A 199 12.91 5.99 -10.81
C GLN A 199 12.38 6.97 -9.76
N ASP A 200 11.08 7.24 -9.81
CA ASP A 200 10.35 8.11 -8.89
C ASP A 200 8.87 7.74 -8.81
N MET A 201 8.25 8.14 -7.69
CA MET A 201 6.81 8.09 -7.48
C MET A 201 6.32 9.48 -7.13
N THR A 202 5.38 10.00 -7.92
CA THR A 202 4.77 11.32 -7.72
C THR A 202 3.32 11.16 -7.27
N ILE A 203 2.98 11.76 -6.14
CA ILE A 203 1.65 11.67 -5.54
C ILE A 203 0.89 12.98 -5.78
N LEU A 204 -0.24 12.90 -6.50
CA LEU A 204 -1.15 14.02 -6.74
C LEU A 204 -2.35 13.89 -5.79
N LYS A 205 -2.50 14.86 -4.90
CA LYS A 205 -3.52 14.83 -3.85
C LYS A 205 -4.70 15.75 -4.14
N ASP A 206 -4.53 16.76 -5.02
CA ASP A 206 -5.55 17.76 -5.32
C ASP A 206 -6.20 17.59 -6.70
N ALA A 207 -7.37 18.22 -6.88
CA ALA A 207 -8.14 18.14 -8.10
C ALA A 207 -7.46 18.83 -9.30
N SER A 208 -6.69 19.92 -9.09
CA SER A 208 -6.10 20.66 -10.21
C SER A 208 -4.97 19.90 -10.89
N ALA A 209 -4.13 19.19 -10.11
CA ALA A 209 -3.10 18.31 -10.64
C ALA A 209 -3.68 17.03 -11.24
N SER A 210 -4.66 16.43 -10.54
CA SER A 210 -5.23 15.12 -10.85
C SER A 210 -6.19 15.14 -12.04
N ALA A 211 -6.83 16.28 -12.34
CA ALA A 211 -7.88 16.40 -13.39
C ALA A 211 -7.45 15.91 -14.77
N ILE A 212 -6.18 16.01 -15.12
CA ILE A 212 -5.67 15.56 -16.42
C ILE A 212 -5.80 14.03 -16.60
N TYR A 213 -5.88 13.24 -15.51
CA TYR A 213 -6.04 11.79 -15.53
C TYR A 213 -7.51 11.35 -15.55
N GLY A 214 -8.46 12.30 -15.41
CA GLY A 214 -9.89 12.08 -15.59
C GLY A 214 -10.58 11.33 -14.47
N VAL A 215 -11.59 10.58 -14.87
CA VAL A 215 -12.61 9.98 -14.01
C VAL A 215 -12.15 8.94 -12.97
N ARG A 216 -10.91 8.48 -13.01
CA ARG A 216 -10.35 7.60 -11.98
C ARG A 216 -9.50 8.33 -10.94
N ALA A 217 -9.28 9.63 -11.16
CA ALA A 217 -8.41 10.45 -10.32
C ALA A 217 -9.10 10.99 -9.06
N ALA A 218 -10.39 10.71 -8.88
CA ALA A 218 -11.18 11.21 -7.76
C ALA A 218 -10.61 10.85 -6.38
N ASN A 219 -9.93 9.71 -6.24
CA ASN A 219 -9.31 9.26 -4.99
C ASN A 219 -7.81 9.56 -4.93
N GLY A 220 -7.32 10.52 -5.75
CA GLY A 220 -5.90 10.84 -5.89
C GLY A 220 -5.20 9.97 -6.94
N VAL A 221 -3.99 10.35 -7.32
CA VAL A 221 -3.19 9.69 -8.35
C VAL A 221 -1.77 9.46 -7.86
N VAL A 222 -1.25 8.26 -8.08
CA VAL A 222 0.15 7.91 -7.88
C VAL A 222 0.77 7.62 -9.23
N ILE A 223 1.66 8.51 -9.68
CA ILE A 223 2.39 8.36 -10.94
C ILE A 223 3.70 7.64 -10.64
N ILE A 224 3.96 6.59 -11.37
CA ILE A 224 5.18 5.79 -11.27
C ILE A 224 5.96 5.92 -12.57
N THR A 225 7.16 6.46 -12.48
CA THR A 225 8.10 6.52 -13.59
C THR A 225 9.10 5.38 -13.44
N THR A 226 9.20 4.50 -14.44
CA THR A 226 10.24 3.47 -14.44
C THR A 226 11.57 4.05 -14.91
N LYS A 227 12.69 3.41 -14.54
CA LYS A 227 14.04 3.85 -14.87
C LYS A 227 14.26 3.96 -16.36
N LYS A 228 14.88 5.07 -16.79
CA LYS A 228 15.27 5.35 -18.16
C LYS A 228 16.78 5.59 -18.26
N GLY A 229 17.33 5.50 -19.46
CA GLY A 229 18.70 5.94 -19.72
C GLY A 229 18.81 7.47 -19.82
N SER A 230 20.02 7.98 -19.62
CA SER A 230 20.35 9.41 -19.80
C SER A 230 21.16 9.64 -21.05
N ARG A 231 20.96 10.78 -21.74
CA ARG A 231 21.74 11.12 -22.95
C ARG A 231 23.21 11.38 -22.59
N ASN A 232 24.10 11.04 -23.53
CA ASN A 232 25.55 11.23 -23.39
C ASN A 232 26.12 10.61 -22.10
N GLN A 233 25.59 9.47 -21.69
CA GLN A 233 26.03 8.73 -20.52
C GLN A 233 26.53 7.36 -20.97
N ASP A 234 27.75 7.02 -20.53
CA ASP A 234 28.28 5.66 -20.69
C ASP A 234 27.37 4.63 -20.03
N ALA A 235 27.44 3.40 -20.47
CA ALA A 235 26.66 2.32 -19.89
C ALA A 235 27.02 2.14 -18.42
N LYS A 236 26.03 2.35 -17.53
CA LYS A 236 26.15 2.09 -16.09
C LYS A 236 25.42 0.79 -15.77
N ILE A 237 26.11 -0.13 -15.11
CA ILE A 237 25.56 -1.37 -14.61
C ILE A 237 25.45 -1.25 -13.08
N THR A 238 24.29 -1.52 -12.52
CA THR A 238 24.05 -1.48 -11.07
C THR A 238 23.39 -2.77 -10.63
N TYR A 239 23.98 -3.43 -9.65
CA TYR A 239 23.37 -4.54 -8.92
C TYR A 239 22.90 -4.08 -7.55
N ASN A 240 21.64 -4.42 -7.18
CA ASN A 240 21.10 -4.24 -5.84
C ASN A 240 20.53 -5.58 -5.38
N GLY A 241 20.94 -6.03 -4.19
CA GLY A 241 20.40 -7.25 -3.62
C GLY A 241 20.36 -7.18 -2.10
N TYR A 242 19.40 -7.90 -1.51
CA TYR A 242 19.37 -8.14 -0.07
C TYR A 242 18.87 -9.56 0.23
N VAL A 243 19.28 -10.06 1.38
CA VAL A 243 18.74 -11.27 2.02
C VAL A 243 18.37 -10.92 3.45
N GLY A 244 17.28 -11.48 3.94
CA GLY A 244 16.81 -11.19 5.29
C GLY A 244 15.88 -12.25 5.85
N ILE A 245 15.58 -12.08 7.12
CA ILE A 245 14.68 -12.92 7.90
C ILE A 245 13.47 -12.12 8.35
N GLN A 246 12.32 -12.76 8.37
CA GLN A 246 11.04 -12.23 8.82
C GLN A 246 10.55 -13.03 10.02
N LYS A 247 10.07 -12.32 11.04
CA LYS A 247 9.50 -12.92 12.24
C LYS A 247 8.21 -12.19 12.60
N ALA A 248 7.18 -12.93 13.00
CA ALA A 248 5.94 -12.36 13.54
C ALA A 248 6.23 -11.55 14.80
N THR A 249 5.49 -10.44 14.95
CA THR A 249 5.57 -9.58 16.15
C THR A 249 4.18 -9.35 16.70
N ASN A 250 4.11 -8.92 17.97
CA ASN A 250 2.85 -8.58 18.65
C ASN A 250 1.84 -9.75 18.64
N LEU A 251 2.33 -10.95 18.94
CA LEU A 251 1.45 -12.11 19.09
C LEU A 251 0.54 -11.94 20.30
N LEU A 252 -0.69 -12.38 20.17
CA LEU A 252 -1.64 -12.40 21.28
C LEU A 252 -1.24 -13.47 22.28
N GLU A 253 -1.21 -13.11 23.55
CA GLU A 253 -1.06 -14.07 24.64
C GLU A 253 -2.41 -14.69 24.95
N MET A 254 -2.53 -15.99 24.67
CA MET A 254 -3.74 -16.78 24.95
C MET A 254 -3.65 -17.45 26.33
N CYS A 255 -4.79 -17.75 26.93
CA CYS A 255 -4.82 -18.54 28.15
C CYS A 255 -4.20 -19.92 27.91
N ASN A 256 -3.34 -20.33 28.84
CA ASN A 256 -2.86 -21.70 28.92
C ASN A 256 -3.96 -22.64 29.47
N SER A 257 -3.70 -23.92 29.52
CA SER A 257 -4.70 -24.94 29.91
C SER A 257 -5.22 -24.74 31.34
N HIS A 258 -4.39 -24.31 32.27
CA HIS A 258 -4.80 -24.02 33.66
C HIS A 258 -5.70 -22.78 33.72
N GLU A 259 -5.28 -21.70 33.07
CA GLU A 259 -6.01 -20.42 33.04
C GLU A 259 -7.37 -20.59 32.35
N TYR A 260 -7.40 -21.30 31.22
CA TYR A 260 -8.62 -21.65 30.51
C TYR A 260 -9.58 -22.48 31.37
N ALA A 261 -9.07 -23.56 32.01
CA ALA A 261 -9.89 -24.40 32.89
C ALA A 261 -10.45 -23.63 34.08
N THR A 262 -9.65 -22.73 34.67
CA THR A 262 -10.09 -21.86 35.77
C THR A 262 -11.26 -20.98 35.34
N MET A 263 -11.14 -20.28 34.20
CA MET A 263 -12.21 -19.44 33.65
C MET A 263 -13.51 -20.19 33.39
N MET A 264 -13.39 -21.38 32.78
CA MET A 264 -14.56 -22.17 32.41
C MET A 264 -15.26 -22.78 33.64
N LEU A 265 -14.50 -23.24 34.63
CA LEU A 265 -15.07 -23.79 35.88
C LEU A 265 -15.68 -22.68 36.76
N GLU A 266 -15.11 -21.46 36.76
CA GLU A 266 -15.76 -20.29 37.38
C GLU A 266 -17.09 -19.94 36.68
N ALA A 267 -17.13 -20.06 35.32
CA ALA A 267 -18.33 -19.78 34.55
C ALA A 267 -19.45 -20.79 34.82
N ASN A 268 -19.21 -22.09 34.73
CA ASN A 268 -20.16 -23.16 35.00
C ASN A 268 -19.45 -24.49 35.27
N PRO A 269 -19.20 -24.85 36.57
CA PRO A 269 -18.53 -26.12 36.90
C PRO A 269 -19.26 -27.36 36.40
N GLU A 270 -20.60 -27.37 36.43
CA GLU A 270 -21.38 -28.54 36.02
C GLU A 270 -21.32 -28.82 34.52
N ALA A 271 -21.32 -27.76 33.71
CA ALA A 271 -21.26 -27.90 32.25
C ALA A 271 -19.87 -28.28 31.75
N TYR A 272 -18.82 -27.78 32.38
CA TYR A 272 -17.48 -27.84 31.79
C TYR A 272 -16.51 -28.83 32.42
N ARG A 273 -16.73 -29.27 33.66
CA ARG A 273 -15.85 -30.20 34.38
C ARG A 273 -15.56 -31.47 33.57
N SER A 274 -16.56 -32.03 32.91
CA SER A 274 -16.40 -33.26 32.12
C SER A 274 -15.42 -33.14 30.96
N ILE A 275 -15.25 -31.93 30.40
CA ILE A 275 -14.28 -31.66 29.31
C ILE A 275 -12.86 -31.78 29.84
N PHE A 276 -12.60 -31.21 30.99
CA PHE A 276 -11.27 -31.25 31.62
C PHE A 276 -10.93 -32.65 32.15
N GLU A 277 -11.91 -33.36 32.72
CA GLU A 277 -11.75 -34.78 33.11
C GLU A 277 -11.40 -35.63 31.91
N LYS A 278 -12.05 -35.42 30.76
CA LYS A 278 -11.71 -36.12 29.51
C LYS A 278 -10.31 -35.74 29.00
N SER A 279 -9.94 -34.45 29.04
CA SER A 279 -8.60 -34.01 28.63
C SER A 279 -7.52 -34.69 29.48
N VAL A 280 -7.70 -34.72 30.80
CA VAL A 280 -6.76 -35.41 31.71
C VAL A 280 -6.75 -36.93 31.45
N ALA A 281 -7.91 -37.54 31.21
CA ALA A 281 -8.03 -38.99 30.91
C ALA A 281 -7.34 -39.33 29.59
N GLU A 282 -7.52 -38.51 28.57
CA GLU A 282 -6.96 -38.73 27.22
C GLU A 282 -5.47 -38.40 27.13
N PHE A 283 -5.04 -37.30 27.69
CA PHE A 283 -3.68 -36.74 27.46
C PHE A 283 -2.81 -36.71 28.73
N GLY A 284 -3.40 -37.02 29.89
CA GLY A 284 -2.70 -36.99 31.20
C GLY A 284 -2.78 -35.64 31.91
N GLY A 285 -2.53 -35.68 33.18
CA GLY A 285 -2.57 -34.53 34.08
C GLY A 285 -3.20 -34.85 35.44
N ASN A 286 -3.64 -33.83 36.15
CA ASN A 286 -4.31 -33.97 37.45
C ASN A 286 -5.43 -32.91 37.60
N MET A 287 -6.68 -33.37 37.75
CA MET A 287 -7.84 -32.49 37.91
C MET A 287 -7.91 -31.74 39.24
N GLU A 288 -7.29 -32.28 40.31
CA GLU A 288 -7.37 -31.63 41.65
C GLU A 288 -6.69 -30.27 41.68
N ASN A 289 -5.61 -30.10 40.92
CA ASN A 289 -4.85 -28.88 40.79
C ASN A 289 -4.89 -28.23 39.39
N LEU A 290 -5.84 -28.70 38.52
CA LEU A 290 -6.01 -28.25 37.14
C LEU A 290 -4.70 -28.26 36.33
N GLN A 291 -3.91 -29.31 36.49
CA GLN A 291 -2.69 -29.55 35.76
C GLN A 291 -2.96 -30.44 34.54
N PHE A 292 -2.59 -29.95 33.35
CA PHE A 292 -2.77 -30.68 32.08
C PHE A 292 -1.41 -30.96 31.47
N ASN A 293 -1.22 -32.15 30.92
CA ASN A 293 -0.03 -32.45 30.11
C ASN A 293 -0.13 -31.85 28.72
N ALA A 294 -1.36 -31.67 28.21
CA ALA A 294 -1.59 -30.88 26.99
C ALA A 294 -1.73 -29.41 27.34
N ASP A 295 -0.82 -28.60 26.85
CA ASP A 295 -0.81 -27.13 27.03
C ASP A 295 -0.27 -26.46 25.76
N THR A 296 -1.09 -26.47 24.71
CA THR A 296 -0.69 -26.09 23.35
C THR A 296 -0.82 -24.61 23.14
N ASN A 297 0.29 -23.93 22.81
CA ASN A 297 0.27 -22.60 22.25
C ASN A 297 0.13 -22.72 20.73
N TRP A 298 -1.10 -22.55 20.23
CA TRP A 298 -1.42 -22.73 18.81
C TRP A 298 -0.70 -21.75 17.88
N TYR A 299 -0.34 -20.56 18.38
CA TYR A 299 0.42 -19.60 17.56
C TYR A 299 1.86 -20.05 17.35
N ASP A 300 2.50 -20.62 18.38
CA ASP A 300 3.86 -21.16 18.25
C ASP A 300 3.90 -22.35 17.28
N GLU A 301 2.84 -23.16 17.26
CA GLU A 301 2.72 -24.32 16.36
C GLU A 301 2.41 -23.94 14.90
N LEU A 302 1.88 -22.72 14.66
CA LEU A 302 1.56 -22.23 13.33
C LEU A 302 2.67 -21.35 12.74
N LEU A 303 3.64 -20.92 13.53
CA LEU A 303 4.60 -19.88 13.13
C LEU A 303 6.00 -20.43 12.87
N ARG A 304 6.65 -19.83 11.89
CA ARG A 304 8.09 -20.02 11.64
C ARG A 304 8.79 -18.69 11.36
N THR A 305 10.11 -18.69 11.48
CA THR A 305 10.95 -17.64 10.90
C THR A 305 11.03 -17.85 9.39
N ALA A 306 10.66 -16.83 8.61
CA ALA A 306 10.62 -16.89 7.16
C ALA A 306 11.77 -16.11 6.53
N MET A 307 12.11 -16.42 5.28
CA MET A 307 13.16 -15.73 4.53
C MET A 307 12.58 -14.78 3.49
N MET A 308 13.32 -13.71 3.23
CA MET A 308 13.04 -12.78 2.14
C MET A 308 14.32 -12.42 1.41
N THR A 309 14.31 -12.43 0.07
CA THR A 309 15.43 -12.02 -0.74
C THR A 309 14.99 -11.25 -1.99
N ASN A 310 15.77 -10.26 -2.38
CA ASN A 310 15.56 -9.50 -3.60
C ASN A 310 16.90 -9.30 -4.32
N HIS A 311 16.92 -9.49 -5.63
CA HIS A 311 18.09 -9.29 -6.48
C HIS A 311 17.67 -8.52 -7.72
N SER A 312 18.35 -7.44 -8.05
CA SER A 312 18.11 -6.68 -9.26
C SER A 312 19.39 -6.27 -9.96
N LEU A 313 19.37 -6.38 -11.27
CA LEU A 313 20.44 -5.93 -12.17
C LEU A 313 19.86 -4.93 -13.14
N ASN A 314 20.43 -3.73 -13.21
CA ASN A 314 20.01 -2.67 -14.12
C ASN A 314 21.17 -2.20 -14.95
N ILE A 315 20.92 -1.99 -16.24
CA ILE A 315 21.86 -1.43 -17.21
C ILE A 315 21.18 -0.21 -17.82
N SER A 316 21.84 0.94 -17.82
CA SER A 316 21.31 2.17 -18.45
C SER A 316 22.43 2.99 -19.06
N GLY A 317 22.12 3.71 -20.13
CA GLY A 317 23.06 4.57 -20.82
C GLY A 317 22.41 5.31 -21.97
N GLY A 318 23.22 6.01 -22.75
CA GLY A 318 22.73 6.67 -23.94
C GLY A 318 23.75 7.47 -24.72
N THR A 319 23.46 7.67 -25.98
CA THR A 319 24.16 8.55 -26.90
C THR A 319 23.45 9.91 -26.99
N GLU A 320 23.91 10.80 -27.86
CA GLU A 320 23.22 12.07 -28.17
C GLU A 320 21.77 11.84 -28.65
N LYS A 321 21.51 10.77 -29.42
CA LYS A 321 20.22 10.50 -30.09
C LYS A 321 19.40 9.38 -29.47
N ALA A 322 19.99 8.52 -28.66
CA ALA A 322 19.32 7.37 -28.09
C ALA A 322 19.59 7.23 -26.59
N THR A 323 18.57 6.91 -25.82
CA THR A 323 18.73 6.46 -24.43
C THR A 323 18.13 5.09 -24.27
N TYR A 324 18.77 4.22 -23.49
CA TYR A 324 18.33 2.87 -23.26
C TYR A 324 18.45 2.50 -21.78
N SER A 325 17.58 1.61 -21.35
CA SER A 325 17.63 1.01 -20.02
C SER A 325 17.06 -0.39 -20.10
N ALA A 326 17.69 -1.34 -19.42
CA ALA A 326 17.17 -2.68 -19.23
C ALA A 326 17.37 -3.10 -17.77
N GLY A 327 16.42 -3.82 -17.21
CA GLY A 327 16.45 -4.32 -15.85
C GLY A 327 15.90 -5.73 -15.74
N MET A 328 16.47 -6.50 -14.83
CA MET A 328 15.95 -7.79 -14.39
C MET A 328 15.91 -7.78 -12.87
N SER A 329 14.80 -8.23 -12.26
CA SER A 329 14.70 -8.35 -10.81
C SER A 329 14.01 -9.65 -10.42
N TYR A 330 14.45 -10.22 -9.31
CA TYR A 330 13.87 -11.41 -8.68
C TYR A 330 13.62 -11.13 -7.20
N LEU A 331 12.38 -11.30 -6.77
CA LEU A 331 11.95 -11.20 -5.39
C LEU A 331 11.40 -12.55 -4.95
N ALA A 332 11.85 -13.05 -3.80
CA ALA A 332 11.24 -14.19 -3.13
C ALA A 332 10.97 -13.84 -1.66
N GLN A 333 9.78 -14.13 -1.21
CA GLN A 333 9.31 -13.94 0.16
C GLN A 333 8.58 -15.20 0.60
N ASP A 334 9.08 -15.87 1.63
CA ASP A 334 8.36 -16.95 2.31
C ASP A 334 7.42 -16.36 3.37
N GLY A 335 6.32 -17.04 3.65
CA GLY A 335 5.40 -16.64 4.70
C GLY A 335 5.78 -17.21 6.06
N ILE A 336 5.31 -16.54 7.11
CA ILE A 336 5.58 -16.89 8.52
C ILE A 336 4.69 -18.03 9.05
N MET A 337 3.66 -18.44 8.32
CA MET A 337 2.90 -19.66 8.70
C MET A 337 3.74 -20.90 8.34
N ASP A 338 3.83 -21.87 9.23
CA ASP A 338 4.64 -23.09 9.02
C ASP A 338 3.95 -24.12 8.11
N VAL A 339 3.61 -23.63 6.91
CA VAL A 339 3.09 -24.40 5.77
C VAL A 339 3.69 -23.84 4.49
N GLU A 340 3.39 -24.47 3.37
CA GLU A 340 3.75 -23.91 2.07
C GLU A 340 2.98 -22.60 1.82
N ASN A 341 3.61 -21.47 2.07
CA ASN A 341 3.13 -20.14 1.70
C ASN A 341 4.31 -19.28 1.30
N SER A 342 4.21 -18.67 0.13
CA SER A 342 5.30 -17.87 -0.45
C SER A 342 4.82 -16.97 -1.57
N SER A 343 5.62 -15.97 -1.88
CA SER A 343 5.49 -15.15 -3.09
C SER A 343 6.84 -15.05 -3.79
N ARG A 344 6.87 -15.36 -5.09
CA ARG A 344 8.06 -15.25 -5.94
C ARG A 344 7.72 -14.45 -7.18
N ARG A 345 8.56 -13.49 -7.53
CA ARG A 345 8.32 -12.63 -8.69
C ARG A 345 9.58 -12.40 -9.47
N LEU A 346 9.51 -12.62 -10.79
CA LEU A 346 10.56 -12.34 -11.76
C LEU A 346 10.09 -11.24 -12.70
N ASN A 347 10.84 -10.16 -12.81
CA ASN A 347 10.54 -9.05 -13.71
C ASN A 347 11.65 -8.85 -14.73
N PHE A 348 11.25 -8.45 -15.95
CA PHE A 348 12.13 -7.90 -16.98
C PHE A 348 11.57 -6.57 -17.43
N ARG A 349 12.44 -5.57 -17.54
CA ARG A 349 12.08 -4.24 -18.00
C ARG A 349 13.03 -3.79 -19.11
N ALA A 350 12.49 -3.10 -20.12
CA ALA A 350 13.27 -2.48 -21.17
C ALA A 350 12.66 -1.12 -21.54
N ALA A 351 13.50 -0.11 -21.75
CA ALA A 351 13.09 1.20 -22.22
C ALA A 351 14.07 1.70 -23.27
N LEU A 352 13.55 2.30 -24.33
CA LEU A 352 14.32 2.88 -25.43
C LEU A 352 13.63 4.18 -25.88
N ASP A 353 14.39 5.27 -25.90
CA ASP A 353 13.99 6.53 -26.54
C ASP A 353 14.98 6.81 -27.68
N TYR A 354 14.48 7.08 -28.88
CA TYR A 354 15.31 7.34 -30.06
C TYR A 354 14.84 8.56 -30.84
N GLU A 355 15.73 9.51 -31.04
CA GLU A 355 15.53 10.67 -31.91
C GLU A 355 15.93 10.31 -33.36
N ALA A 356 14.98 9.72 -34.10
CA ALA A 356 15.23 9.28 -35.47
C ALA A 356 15.54 10.44 -36.42
N ARG A 357 14.89 11.59 -36.20
CA ARG A 357 15.14 12.88 -36.86
C ARG A 357 14.83 14.00 -35.85
N LYS A 358 15.33 15.20 -36.05
CA LYS A 358 15.00 16.38 -35.21
C LYS A 358 13.48 16.61 -35.06
N TRP A 359 12.71 16.19 -36.06
CA TRP A 359 11.25 16.30 -36.06
C TRP A 359 10.53 15.02 -35.60
N LEU A 360 11.23 13.88 -35.44
CA LEU A 360 10.63 12.59 -35.09
C LEU A 360 11.40 11.93 -33.96
N LYS A 361 10.73 11.76 -32.81
CA LYS A 361 11.18 10.93 -31.70
C LYS A 361 10.24 9.73 -31.54
N VAL A 362 10.79 8.54 -31.33
CA VAL A 362 10.05 7.33 -31.04
C VAL A 362 10.55 6.72 -29.75
N GLY A 363 9.69 6.03 -29.02
CA GLY A 363 10.09 5.36 -27.79
C GLY A 363 9.25 4.12 -27.51
N PHE A 364 9.83 3.30 -26.66
CA PHE A 364 9.29 2.05 -26.18
C PHE A 364 9.60 1.89 -24.70
N ASN A 365 8.60 1.50 -23.92
CA ASN A 365 8.77 1.00 -22.54
C ASN A 365 8.04 -0.33 -22.44
N GLY A 366 8.66 -1.33 -21.82
CA GLY A 366 8.05 -2.62 -21.60
C GLY A 366 8.42 -3.19 -20.24
N VAL A 367 7.45 -3.81 -19.57
CA VAL A 367 7.61 -4.58 -18.34
C VAL A 367 6.95 -5.93 -18.53
N PHE A 368 7.69 -6.99 -18.27
CA PHE A 368 7.18 -8.35 -18.12
C PHE A 368 7.32 -8.75 -16.67
N SER A 369 6.26 -9.30 -16.08
CA SER A 369 6.28 -9.85 -14.73
C SER A 369 5.66 -11.25 -14.72
N ASN A 370 6.38 -12.21 -14.10
CA ASN A 370 5.83 -13.49 -13.69
C ASN A 370 5.83 -13.54 -12.16
N SER A 371 4.67 -13.71 -11.56
CA SER A 371 4.49 -13.81 -10.12
C SER A 371 3.82 -15.14 -9.77
N GLN A 372 4.41 -15.87 -8.85
CA GLN A 372 3.88 -17.10 -8.28
C GLN A 372 3.58 -16.86 -6.80
N GLN A 373 2.37 -17.16 -6.36
CA GLN A 373 1.94 -17.05 -4.98
C GLN A 373 1.37 -18.37 -4.52
N GLN A 374 1.77 -18.78 -3.33
CA GLN A 374 1.16 -19.87 -2.59
C GLN A 374 0.55 -19.29 -1.32
N LEU A 375 -0.78 -19.33 -1.27
CA LEU A 375 -1.56 -18.62 -0.25
C LEU A 375 -1.92 -19.56 0.91
N PRO A 376 -1.76 -19.15 2.16
CA PRO A 376 -2.14 -19.92 3.32
C PRO A 376 -3.67 -19.90 3.53
N LYS A 377 -4.18 -20.79 4.37
CA LYS A 377 -5.57 -20.75 4.86
C LYS A 377 -5.66 -19.84 6.08
N ASN A 378 -6.06 -18.58 5.87
CA ASN A 378 -6.09 -17.57 6.95
C ASN A 378 -7.05 -17.92 8.11
N ALA A 379 -8.07 -18.77 7.87
CA ALA A 379 -8.94 -19.28 8.92
C ALA A 379 -8.18 -19.98 10.07
N ALA A 380 -6.97 -20.50 9.81
CA ALA A 380 -6.12 -21.10 10.84
C ALA A 380 -5.74 -20.10 11.95
N TRP A 381 -5.57 -18.80 11.63
CA TRP A 381 -5.28 -17.75 12.63
C TRP A 381 -6.43 -17.55 13.61
N GLN A 382 -7.67 -17.50 13.11
CA GLN A 382 -8.86 -17.40 13.96
C GLN A 382 -9.06 -18.65 14.78
N GLN A 383 -8.84 -19.83 14.19
CA GLN A 383 -8.94 -21.09 14.91
C GLN A 383 -7.88 -21.19 16.01
N ALA A 384 -6.66 -20.70 15.80
CA ALA A 384 -5.62 -20.65 16.82
C ALA A 384 -6.02 -19.78 18.02
N TYR A 385 -6.78 -18.69 17.79
CA TYR A 385 -7.35 -17.87 18.85
C TYR A 385 -8.46 -18.61 19.61
N ASN A 386 -9.31 -19.36 18.89
CA ASN A 386 -10.51 -19.95 19.47
C ASN A 386 -10.25 -21.29 20.16
N THR A 387 -9.30 -22.08 19.65
CA THR A 387 -9.10 -23.47 20.11
C THR A 387 -8.40 -23.49 21.48
N PRO A 388 -8.99 -24.19 22.49
CA PRO A 388 -8.40 -24.30 23.80
C PRO A 388 -7.04 -25.02 23.80
N SER A 389 -6.19 -24.66 24.75
CA SER A 389 -4.85 -25.24 24.93
C SER A 389 -4.84 -26.67 25.47
N ILE A 390 -5.98 -27.18 25.95
CA ILE A 390 -6.15 -28.49 26.65
C ILE A 390 -6.04 -29.72 25.75
N ILE A 391 -5.69 -29.56 24.49
CA ILE A 391 -5.49 -30.62 23.50
C ILE A 391 -4.13 -30.47 22.82
N PRO A 392 -3.36 -31.56 22.59
CA PRO A 392 -2.10 -31.48 21.82
C PRO A 392 -2.39 -31.33 20.32
N VAL A 393 -1.37 -30.92 19.54
CA VAL A 393 -1.49 -30.84 18.07
C VAL A 393 -1.72 -32.22 17.45
N TYR A 394 -0.95 -33.18 17.90
CA TYR A 394 -0.96 -34.57 17.37
C TYR A 394 -1.37 -35.57 18.45
N ASP A 395 -1.99 -36.64 18.02
CA ASP A 395 -2.29 -37.82 18.85
C ASP A 395 -1.80 -39.08 18.14
N ASP A 396 -0.65 -39.63 18.58
CA ASP A 396 0.02 -40.77 17.97
C ASP A 396 -0.77 -42.08 18.15
N ARG A 397 -1.79 -42.09 19.03
CA ARG A 397 -2.68 -43.27 19.24
C ARG A 397 -3.72 -43.40 18.13
N ARG A 398 -3.93 -42.36 17.30
CA ARG A 398 -4.86 -42.36 16.18
C ARG A 398 -4.19 -43.06 14.99
N ASP A 399 -4.27 -44.40 14.94
CA ASP A 399 -3.71 -45.18 13.85
C ASP A 399 -4.71 -45.21 12.68
N ASP A 400 -4.62 -44.27 11.77
CA ASP A 400 -5.42 -44.24 10.55
C ASP A 400 -4.48 -44.29 9.33
N ALA A 401 -4.45 -45.48 8.70
CA ALA A 401 -3.63 -45.71 7.52
C ALA A 401 -4.04 -44.85 6.30
N VAL A 402 -5.27 -44.34 6.29
CA VAL A 402 -5.79 -43.47 5.20
C VAL A 402 -5.32 -42.02 5.36
N PHE A 403 -5.07 -41.60 6.60
CA PHE A 403 -4.68 -40.21 6.91
C PHE A 403 -3.33 -40.20 7.66
N PRO A 404 -2.22 -40.00 6.95
CA PRO A 404 -0.88 -40.16 7.51
C PRO A 404 -0.51 -39.14 8.60
N LYS A 405 -1.29 -38.03 8.77
CA LYS A 405 -1.09 -37.04 9.82
C LYS A 405 -2.12 -37.26 10.94
N LYS A 406 -1.60 -37.55 12.13
CA LYS A 406 -2.43 -37.88 13.32
C LYS A 406 -2.76 -36.60 14.11
N TYR A 407 -3.60 -35.71 13.54
CA TYR A 407 -4.04 -34.53 14.24
C TYR A 407 -5.08 -34.83 15.30
N THR A 408 -4.94 -34.25 16.49
CA THR A 408 -5.92 -34.35 17.57
C THR A 408 -7.24 -33.69 17.17
N SER A 409 -8.35 -34.38 17.41
CA SER A 409 -9.69 -33.81 17.26
C SER A 409 -10.14 -33.16 18.57
N PRO A 410 -10.65 -31.94 18.59
CA PRO A 410 -11.27 -31.33 19.76
C PRO A 410 -12.45 -32.15 20.32
N GLU A 411 -13.09 -32.96 19.49
CA GLU A 411 -14.19 -33.86 19.88
C GLU A 411 -13.76 -34.94 20.90
N GLN A 412 -12.48 -35.32 20.94
CA GLN A 412 -11.97 -36.32 21.90
C GLN A 412 -12.19 -35.90 23.36
N VAL A 413 -12.15 -34.61 23.61
CA VAL A 413 -12.43 -34.04 24.94
C VAL A 413 -13.85 -33.50 25.09
N GLY A 414 -14.72 -33.69 24.09
CA GLY A 414 -16.12 -33.29 24.14
C GLY A 414 -16.37 -31.87 23.63
N LEU A 415 -15.39 -31.26 22.95
CA LEU A 415 -15.54 -29.96 22.26
C LEU A 415 -16.15 -30.22 20.87
N THR A 416 -17.48 -30.15 20.74
CA THR A 416 -18.20 -30.63 19.55
C THR A 416 -18.62 -29.54 18.56
N ASN A 417 -18.58 -28.24 18.92
CA ASN A 417 -19.15 -27.19 18.11
C ASN A 417 -18.06 -26.39 17.37
N ASN A 418 -17.92 -26.62 16.06
CA ASN A 418 -17.09 -25.82 15.15
C ASN A 418 -15.61 -25.62 15.57
N PHE A 419 -15.10 -26.47 16.46
CA PHE A 419 -13.68 -26.46 16.78
C PHE A 419 -12.91 -27.27 15.76
N ASN A 420 -11.81 -26.70 15.33
CA ASN A 420 -10.90 -27.31 14.40
C ASN A 420 -9.49 -27.29 14.98
N ASN A 421 -8.70 -28.26 14.64
CA ASN A 421 -7.27 -28.22 14.86
C ASN A 421 -6.67 -27.19 13.88
N PRO A 422 -6.08 -26.08 14.34
CA PRO A 422 -5.61 -25.01 13.46
C PRO A 422 -4.49 -25.46 12.52
N VAL A 423 -3.60 -26.33 13.03
CA VAL A 423 -2.45 -26.84 12.26
C VAL A 423 -2.93 -27.75 11.13
N ALA A 424 -3.97 -28.57 11.39
CA ALA A 424 -4.60 -29.39 10.35
C ALA A 424 -5.26 -28.52 9.27
N THR A 425 -5.97 -27.46 9.67
CA THR A 425 -6.59 -26.49 8.73
C THR A 425 -5.55 -25.87 7.82
N ALA A 426 -4.41 -25.48 8.36
CA ALA A 426 -3.32 -24.87 7.59
C ALA A 426 -2.68 -25.86 6.61
N ASN A 427 -2.53 -27.15 7.04
CA ASN A 427 -1.83 -28.16 6.25
C ASN A 427 -2.68 -28.80 5.13
N TYR A 428 -4.00 -28.93 5.33
CA TYR A 428 -4.90 -29.55 4.32
C TYR A 428 -5.45 -28.55 3.31
N TYR A 429 -4.57 -27.62 2.83
CA TYR A 429 -4.93 -26.58 1.89
C TYR A 429 -3.76 -26.23 0.97
N ASP A 430 -3.98 -26.31 -0.34
CA ASP A 430 -3.01 -25.92 -1.35
C ASP A 430 -3.68 -24.92 -2.33
N ASN A 431 -3.31 -23.66 -2.25
CA ASN A 431 -3.83 -22.59 -3.12
C ASN A 431 -2.69 -21.84 -3.79
N ARG A 432 -2.60 -21.99 -5.08
CA ARG A 432 -1.53 -21.42 -5.92
C ARG A 432 -2.11 -20.50 -6.97
N ASN A 433 -1.51 -19.33 -7.09
CA ASN A 433 -1.81 -18.38 -8.16
C ASN A 433 -0.53 -18.08 -8.92
N GLU A 434 -0.59 -18.19 -10.24
CA GLU A 434 0.48 -17.80 -11.15
C GLU A 434 -0.02 -16.67 -12.05
N THR A 435 0.65 -15.52 -12.01
CA THR A 435 0.28 -14.33 -12.77
C THR A 435 1.37 -14.02 -13.80
N TYR A 436 0.98 -13.92 -15.05
CA TYR A 436 1.80 -13.38 -16.13
C TYR A 436 1.25 -12.01 -16.51
N GLN A 437 2.10 -10.99 -16.53
CA GLN A 437 1.72 -9.66 -16.93
C GLN A 437 2.71 -9.07 -17.92
N VAL A 438 2.20 -8.50 -18.98
CA VAL A 438 2.96 -7.82 -20.04
C VAL A 438 2.41 -6.43 -20.23
N LEU A 439 3.16 -5.42 -19.77
CA LEU A 439 2.89 -4.02 -20.06
C LEU A 439 3.80 -3.56 -21.19
N THR A 440 3.25 -2.90 -22.19
CA THR A 440 4.02 -2.23 -23.26
C THR A 440 3.47 -0.85 -23.53
N ASN A 441 4.34 0.12 -23.76
CA ASN A 441 4.00 1.47 -24.20
C ASN A 441 4.90 1.83 -25.39
N PHE A 442 4.28 2.15 -26.51
CA PHE A 442 4.93 2.68 -27.70
C PHE A 442 4.49 4.12 -27.92
N TYR A 443 5.41 5.00 -28.26
CA TYR A 443 5.04 6.34 -28.66
C TYR A 443 5.83 6.87 -29.86
N ALA A 444 5.19 7.74 -30.61
CA ALA A 444 5.79 8.58 -31.64
C ALA A 444 5.48 10.04 -31.33
N GLN A 445 6.48 10.88 -31.37
CA GLN A 445 6.35 12.33 -31.17
C GLN A 445 6.87 13.07 -32.40
N LEU A 446 6.02 13.88 -32.99
CA LEU A 446 6.32 14.78 -34.08
C LEU A 446 6.57 16.20 -33.55
N ASN A 447 7.77 16.72 -33.70
CA ASN A 447 8.11 18.10 -33.37
C ASN A 447 7.86 18.94 -34.63
N LEU A 448 6.65 19.50 -34.77
CA LEU A 448 6.22 20.27 -35.96
C LEU A 448 6.90 21.63 -36.01
N ILE A 449 7.01 22.29 -34.86
CA ILE A 449 7.79 23.50 -34.68
C ILE A 449 8.81 23.19 -33.59
N PRO A 450 10.13 23.21 -33.90
CA PRO A 450 11.17 22.91 -32.91
C PRO A 450 10.96 23.69 -31.61
N ASP A 451 11.04 22.99 -30.48
CA ASP A 451 10.90 23.49 -29.11
C ASP A 451 9.56 24.19 -28.78
N LYS A 452 8.61 24.27 -29.73
CA LYS A 452 7.33 24.97 -29.53
C LYS A 452 6.11 24.05 -29.69
N LEU A 453 5.98 23.32 -30.81
CA LEU A 453 4.80 22.51 -31.08
C LEU A 453 5.17 21.06 -31.35
N ASN A 454 4.69 20.19 -30.49
CA ASN A 454 4.81 18.76 -30.71
C ASN A 454 3.44 18.06 -30.65
N ILE A 455 3.32 16.97 -31.38
CA ILE A 455 2.20 16.03 -31.31
C ILE A 455 2.76 14.68 -30.93
N ARG A 456 2.29 14.14 -29.81
CA ARG A 456 2.66 12.81 -29.31
C ARG A 456 1.46 11.87 -29.38
N SER A 457 1.63 10.74 -30.05
CA SER A 457 0.70 9.61 -30.05
C SER A 457 1.35 8.49 -29.27
N SER A 458 0.68 7.99 -28.22
CA SER A 458 1.17 6.87 -27.40
C SER A 458 0.10 5.80 -27.28
N TYR A 459 0.51 4.55 -27.50
CA TYR A 459 -0.31 3.37 -27.38
C TYR A 459 0.24 2.46 -26.29
N SER A 460 -0.53 2.28 -25.21
CA SER A 460 -0.19 1.39 -24.11
C SER A 460 -1.09 0.17 -24.15
N TYR A 461 -0.51 -1.00 -23.98
CA TYR A 461 -1.22 -2.27 -23.91
C TYR A 461 -0.77 -3.06 -22.69
N ASP A 462 -1.74 -3.56 -21.92
CA ASP A 462 -1.51 -4.43 -20.76
C ASP A 462 -2.33 -5.71 -20.94
N TYR A 463 -1.65 -6.82 -20.82
CA TYR A 463 -2.24 -8.15 -20.76
C TYR A 463 -1.84 -8.82 -19.47
N SER A 464 -2.81 -9.26 -18.66
CA SER A 464 -2.57 -10.02 -17.46
C SER A 464 -3.38 -11.32 -17.51
N MET A 465 -2.70 -12.44 -17.26
CA MET A 465 -3.28 -13.77 -17.14
C MET A 465 -2.97 -14.32 -15.75
N ILE A 466 -4.02 -14.68 -15.02
CA ILE A 466 -3.92 -15.29 -13.68
C ILE A 466 -4.43 -16.71 -13.77
N ARG A 467 -3.58 -17.68 -13.44
CA ARG A 467 -3.91 -19.10 -13.31
C ARG A 467 -3.99 -19.46 -11.84
N GLY A 468 -5.18 -19.76 -11.36
CA GLY A 468 -5.41 -20.22 -9.99
C GLY A 468 -5.60 -21.74 -9.96
N SER A 469 -5.10 -22.39 -8.90
CA SER A 469 -5.34 -23.79 -8.58
C SER A 469 -5.51 -23.93 -7.07
N GLU A 470 -6.70 -24.29 -6.64
CA GLU A 470 -7.03 -24.54 -5.24
C GLU A 470 -7.38 -26.02 -5.09
N PHE A 471 -6.63 -26.74 -4.23
CA PHE A 471 -6.80 -28.16 -4.00
C PHE A 471 -6.97 -28.44 -2.51
N THR A 472 -7.99 -29.22 -2.18
CA THR A 472 -8.22 -29.75 -0.84
C THR A 472 -8.16 -31.27 -0.92
N PRO A 473 -7.21 -31.94 -0.23
CA PRO A 473 -7.10 -33.38 -0.19
C PRO A 473 -8.23 -34.02 0.64
N THR A 474 -8.36 -35.33 0.60
CA THR A 474 -9.16 -36.04 1.59
C THR A 474 -8.46 -36.02 2.94
N TYR A 475 -9.22 -35.79 4.01
CA TYR A 475 -8.70 -35.84 5.37
C TYR A 475 -9.82 -36.06 6.39
N TYR A 476 -9.44 -36.56 7.55
CA TYR A 476 -10.34 -36.74 8.69
C TYR A 476 -9.61 -36.40 9.99
N VAL A 477 -9.99 -35.32 10.63
CA VAL A 477 -9.54 -34.95 11.99
C VAL A 477 -10.64 -35.28 12.99
N GLY A 478 -11.88 -34.95 12.67
CA GLY A 478 -13.08 -35.17 13.45
C GLY A 478 -14.33 -34.99 12.58
N THR A 479 -15.52 -35.16 13.15
CA THR A 479 -16.80 -35.07 12.41
C THR A 479 -17.00 -33.70 11.80
N ASN A 480 -16.51 -32.63 12.44
CA ASN A 480 -16.61 -31.24 11.99
C ASN A 480 -15.42 -30.78 11.12
N GLN A 481 -14.30 -31.53 11.12
CA GLN A 481 -13.09 -31.20 10.37
C GLN A 481 -12.66 -32.38 9.51
N LYS A 482 -13.33 -32.56 8.38
CA LYS A 482 -13.07 -33.63 7.42
C LYS A 482 -13.36 -33.19 5.99
N LYS A 483 -12.75 -33.87 5.05
CA LYS A 483 -13.08 -33.83 3.63
C LYS A 483 -13.08 -35.28 3.12
N GLU A 484 -14.24 -35.81 2.78
CA GLU A 484 -14.38 -37.22 2.37
C GLU A 484 -14.00 -37.48 0.92
N VAL A 485 -14.02 -36.41 0.10
CA VAL A 485 -13.62 -36.43 -1.30
C VAL A 485 -12.70 -35.26 -1.58
N THR A 486 -11.70 -35.46 -2.39
CA THR A 486 -10.85 -34.34 -2.86
C THR A 486 -11.66 -33.31 -3.62
N GLU A 487 -11.22 -32.07 -3.61
CA GLU A 487 -11.79 -31.00 -4.40
C GLU A 487 -10.70 -30.20 -5.08
N LEU A 488 -10.85 -29.96 -6.37
CA LEU A 488 -9.97 -29.15 -7.17
C LEU A 488 -10.75 -28.07 -7.88
N THR A 489 -10.37 -26.81 -7.65
CA THR A 489 -10.85 -25.66 -8.41
C THR A 489 -9.71 -25.09 -9.24
N LYS A 490 -9.92 -24.92 -10.54
CA LYS A 490 -8.98 -24.21 -11.43
C LYS A 490 -9.64 -22.98 -12.03
N LYS A 491 -8.87 -21.86 -11.99
CA LYS A 491 -9.30 -20.57 -12.50
C LYS A 491 -8.36 -20.08 -13.59
N ASN A 492 -8.90 -19.52 -14.65
CA ASN A 492 -8.14 -18.82 -15.67
C ASN A 492 -8.78 -17.44 -15.88
N THR A 493 -8.12 -16.42 -15.36
CA THR A 493 -8.59 -15.04 -15.43
C THR A 493 -7.71 -14.24 -16.38
N ASN A 494 -8.30 -13.54 -17.32
CA ASN A 494 -7.58 -12.74 -18.30
C ASN A 494 -8.09 -11.30 -18.27
N TYR A 495 -7.16 -10.36 -18.19
CA TYR A 495 -7.40 -8.93 -18.33
C TYR A 495 -6.71 -8.42 -19.58
N TYR A 496 -7.46 -7.67 -20.41
CA TYR A 496 -6.96 -6.99 -21.60
C TYR A 496 -7.26 -5.52 -21.44
N LYS A 497 -6.22 -4.67 -21.43
CA LYS A 497 -6.37 -3.23 -21.29
C LYS A 497 -5.57 -2.54 -22.38
N TYR A 498 -6.14 -1.49 -22.97
CA TYR A 498 -5.34 -0.56 -23.78
C TYR A 498 -5.76 0.88 -23.54
N ILE A 499 -4.79 1.77 -23.70
CA ILE A 499 -4.98 3.21 -23.71
C ILE A 499 -4.27 3.74 -24.97
N TRP A 500 -4.95 4.56 -25.75
CA TRP A 500 -4.39 5.27 -26.88
C TRP A 500 -4.59 6.76 -26.70
N ASP A 501 -3.48 7.46 -26.39
CA ASP A 501 -3.46 8.89 -26.15
C ASP A 501 -2.85 9.63 -27.33
N ASN A 502 -3.48 10.72 -27.73
CA ASN A 502 -3.00 11.64 -28.74
C ASN A 502 -3.01 13.05 -28.18
N VAL A 503 -1.84 13.66 -28.03
CA VAL A 503 -1.68 14.94 -27.34
C VAL A 503 -0.86 15.90 -28.19
N ALA A 504 -1.42 17.06 -28.47
CA ALA A 504 -0.71 18.20 -29.03
C ALA A 504 -0.32 19.18 -27.93
N THR A 505 0.96 19.58 -27.86
CA THR A 505 1.47 20.52 -26.86
C THR A 505 2.16 21.66 -27.57
N TYR A 506 1.75 22.89 -27.23
CA TYR A 506 2.39 24.13 -27.66
C TYR A 506 3.00 24.82 -26.45
N THR A 507 4.28 25.15 -26.51
CA THR A 507 5.01 25.89 -25.46
C THR A 507 5.72 27.06 -26.09
N ASP A 508 5.57 28.26 -25.52
CA ASP A 508 6.30 29.45 -25.96
C ASP A 508 6.66 30.36 -24.79
N LYS A 509 7.73 31.09 -24.94
CA LYS A 509 8.19 32.10 -23.97
C LYS A 509 8.51 33.39 -24.68
N TRP A 510 7.83 34.49 -24.29
CA TRP A 510 8.08 35.82 -24.81
C TRP A 510 8.25 36.85 -23.66
N GLY A 511 9.46 37.32 -23.52
CA GLY A 511 9.84 38.21 -22.42
C GLY A 511 9.60 37.53 -21.06
N LYS A 512 8.70 38.10 -20.26
CA LYS A 512 8.33 37.59 -18.91
C LYS A 512 7.17 36.60 -18.93
N HIS A 513 6.60 36.33 -20.08
CA HIS A 513 5.44 35.43 -20.24
C HIS A 513 5.90 34.05 -20.68
N SER A 514 5.47 33.01 -19.99
CA SER A 514 5.62 31.63 -20.40
C SER A 514 4.24 30.99 -20.49
N PHE A 515 3.97 30.33 -21.60
CA PHE A 515 2.68 29.68 -21.89
C PHE A 515 2.90 28.25 -22.36
N THR A 516 2.13 27.34 -21.82
CA THR A 516 2.02 25.95 -22.33
C THR A 516 0.56 25.58 -22.46
N GLY A 517 0.15 25.29 -23.68
CA GLY A 517 -1.20 24.81 -24.01
C GLY A 517 -1.14 23.37 -24.48
N MET A 518 -2.07 22.54 -24.01
CA MET A 518 -2.18 21.13 -24.34
C MET A 518 -3.61 20.81 -24.76
N LEU A 519 -3.77 20.05 -25.86
CA LEU A 519 -5.05 19.49 -26.32
C LEU A 519 -4.86 18.00 -26.53
N GLY A 520 -5.76 17.19 -25.99
CA GLY A 520 -5.62 15.75 -26.05
C GLY A 520 -6.94 15.00 -26.27
N ALA A 521 -6.80 13.81 -26.81
CA ALA A 521 -7.85 12.81 -26.94
C ALA A 521 -7.29 11.44 -26.47
N SER A 522 -8.07 10.72 -25.66
CA SER A 522 -7.71 9.42 -25.11
C SER A 522 -8.83 8.41 -25.34
N MET A 523 -8.46 7.23 -25.82
CA MET A 523 -9.35 6.08 -25.92
C MET A 523 -8.84 4.98 -25.00
N ARG A 524 -9.74 4.36 -24.25
CA ARG A 524 -9.39 3.19 -23.43
C ARG A 524 -10.43 2.08 -23.54
N GLN A 525 -9.94 0.86 -23.38
CA GLN A 525 -10.78 -0.32 -23.23
C GLN A 525 -10.18 -1.22 -22.18
N GLU A 526 -11.05 -1.81 -21.36
CA GLU A 526 -10.70 -2.85 -20.40
C GLU A 526 -11.66 -4.02 -20.61
N GLN A 527 -11.14 -5.22 -20.57
CA GLN A 527 -11.92 -6.45 -20.69
C GLN A 527 -11.41 -7.47 -19.70
N TYR A 528 -12.34 -8.08 -19.00
CA TYR A 528 -12.14 -9.19 -18.08
C TYR A 528 -12.83 -10.42 -18.62
N ARG A 529 -12.19 -11.58 -18.46
CA ARG A 529 -12.74 -12.90 -18.73
C ARG A 529 -12.27 -13.87 -17.66
N LEU A 530 -13.19 -14.64 -17.11
CA LEU A 530 -12.97 -15.72 -16.17
C LEU A 530 -13.51 -17.01 -16.73
N LEU A 531 -12.73 -18.08 -16.65
CA LEU A 531 -13.18 -19.44 -16.74
C LEU A 531 -12.74 -20.19 -15.49
N GLU A 532 -13.70 -20.71 -14.72
CA GLU A 532 -13.45 -21.45 -13.49
C GLU A 532 -14.16 -22.81 -13.59
N GLY A 533 -13.47 -23.85 -13.17
CA GLY A 533 -14.03 -25.19 -13.09
C GLY A 533 -13.69 -25.82 -11.75
N THR A 534 -14.64 -26.55 -11.17
CA THR A 534 -14.47 -27.33 -9.92
C THR A 534 -14.89 -28.76 -10.16
N ALA A 535 -14.09 -29.72 -9.67
CA ALA A 535 -14.41 -31.12 -9.66
C ALA A 535 -14.01 -31.77 -8.34
N THR A 536 -14.72 -32.81 -7.95
CA THR A 536 -14.46 -33.67 -6.78
C THR A 536 -13.87 -35.02 -7.20
N ASN A 537 -13.31 -35.76 -6.25
CA ASN A 537 -12.65 -37.08 -6.49
C ASN A 537 -11.51 -37.00 -7.51
N VAL A 538 -10.77 -35.87 -7.52
CA VAL A 538 -9.54 -35.76 -8.30
C VAL A 538 -8.44 -36.58 -7.60
N PRO A 539 -7.63 -37.38 -8.33
CA PRO A 539 -6.56 -38.15 -7.71
C PRO A 539 -5.61 -37.29 -6.85
N GLU A 540 -5.25 -37.82 -5.69
CA GLU A 540 -4.22 -37.21 -4.84
C GLU A 540 -2.82 -37.56 -5.34
N GLY A 541 -1.79 -36.80 -4.88
CA GLY A 541 -0.40 -37.00 -5.19
C GLY A 541 0.22 -35.83 -5.93
N GLU A 542 1.03 -36.12 -6.97
CA GLU A 542 1.78 -35.10 -7.71
C GLU A 542 0.86 -34.16 -8.51
N ASP A 543 1.32 -32.96 -8.76
CA ASP A 543 0.60 -31.91 -9.51
C ASP A 543 0.18 -32.34 -10.93
N VAL A 544 0.90 -33.30 -11.50
CA VAL A 544 0.59 -33.90 -12.83
C VAL A 544 -0.73 -34.66 -12.85
N TRP A 545 -1.33 -34.96 -11.69
CA TRP A 545 -2.63 -35.63 -11.58
C TRP A 545 -3.76 -34.69 -11.21
N LYS A 546 -3.46 -33.44 -10.85
CA LYS A 546 -4.45 -32.44 -10.45
C LYS A 546 -5.09 -31.79 -11.68
N TYR A 547 -5.95 -32.54 -12.38
CA TYR A 547 -6.75 -32.08 -13.51
C TYR A 547 -8.24 -32.30 -13.27
N ILE A 548 -9.06 -31.29 -13.59
CA ILE A 548 -10.53 -31.35 -13.47
C ILE A 548 -11.10 -32.57 -14.23
N ALA A 549 -10.52 -32.90 -15.39
CA ALA A 549 -10.94 -34.02 -16.23
C ALA A 549 -10.78 -35.39 -15.58
N LEU A 550 -9.95 -35.51 -14.53
CA LEU A 550 -9.72 -36.76 -13.79
C LEU A 550 -10.67 -36.92 -12.59
N GLY A 551 -11.42 -35.87 -12.26
CA GLY A 551 -12.43 -35.91 -11.21
C GLY A 551 -13.78 -36.47 -11.68
N ASN A 552 -14.74 -36.56 -10.75
CA ASN A 552 -16.09 -36.92 -11.07
C ASN A 552 -16.75 -35.95 -12.01
N LYS A 553 -17.43 -36.47 -13.02
CA LYS A 553 -18.22 -35.65 -13.96
C LYS A 553 -19.53 -35.16 -13.35
N GLU A 554 -20.15 -36.00 -12.51
CA GLU A 554 -21.33 -35.62 -11.72
C GLU A 554 -20.92 -34.67 -10.63
N GLY A 555 -21.60 -33.49 -10.54
CA GLY A 555 -21.25 -32.43 -9.59
C GLY A 555 -20.10 -31.54 -10.00
N ALA A 556 -19.45 -31.77 -11.13
CA ALA A 556 -18.50 -30.80 -11.67
C ALA A 556 -19.21 -29.51 -12.08
N THR A 557 -18.67 -28.38 -11.67
CA THR A 557 -19.23 -27.07 -11.98
C THR A 557 -18.31 -26.28 -12.89
N VAL A 558 -18.90 -25.47 -13.77
CA VAL A 558 -18.18 -24.53 -14.63
C VAL A 558 -18.81 -23.15 -14.47
N LYS A 559 -17.98 -22.14 -14.27
CA LYS A 559 -18.37 -20.74 -14.26
C LYS A 559 -17.62 -20.00 -15.36
N ASP A 560 -18.36 -19.32 -16.21
CA ASP A 560 -17.84 -18.39 -17.20
C ASP A 560 -18.39 -17.00 -16.89
N ASP A 561 -17.50 -15.99 -16.77
CA ASP A 561 -17.86 -14.63 -16.42
C ASP A 561 -17.00 -13.63 -17.20
N GLY A 562 -17.54 -12.46 -17.46
CA GLY A 562 -16.78 -11.44 -18.15
C GLY A 562 -17.50 -10.12 -18.31
N TRP A 563 -16.69 -9.07 -18.46
CA TRP A 563 -17.19 -7.74 -18.75
C TRP A 563 -16.26 -6.98 -19.68
N LYS A 564 -16.79 -5.96 -20.31
CA LYS A 564 -16.05 -5.05 -21.19
C LYS A 564 -16.43 -3.61 -20.90
N TYR A 565 -15.41 -2.77 -20.70
CA TYR A 565 -15.53 -1.35 -20.48
C TYR A 565 -14.87 -0.59 -21.62
N ARG A 566 -15.45 0.56 -22.02
CA ARG A 566 -14.88 1.51 -22.97
C ARG A 566 -15.02 2.92 -22.45
N GLY A 567 -13.95 3.72 -22.65
CA GLY A 567 -13.92 5.13 -22.33
C GLY A 567 -13.34 5.94 -23.48
N LEU A 568 -13.88 7.15 -23.66
CA LEU A 568 -13.40 8.14 -24.62
C LEU A 568 -13.31 9.49 -23.91
N SER A 569 -12.20 10.19 -24.07
CA SER A 569 -11.95 11.43 -23.35
C SER A 569 -11.36 12.49 -24.26
N TYR A 570 -11.80 13.74 -24.06
CA TYR A 570 -11.19 14.92 -24.65
C TYR A 570 -10.77 15.87 -23.54
N PHE A 571 -9.58 16.45 -23.63
CA PHE A 571 -9.06 17.29 -22.57
C PHE A 571 -8.17 18.41 -23.08
N THR A 572 -8.13 19.49 -22.32
CA THR A 572 -7.20 20.61 -22.54
C THR A 572 -6.61 21.05 -21.21
N ARG A 573 -5.34 21.49 -21.23
CA ARG A 573 -4.67 22.13 -20.12
C ARG A 573 -3.94 23.37 -20.61
N LEU A 574 -4.11 24.47 -19.90
CA LEU A 574 -3.45 25.74 -20.18
C LEU A 574 -2.67 26.14 -18.95
N ASN A 575 -1.36 26.28 -19.07
CA ASN A 575 -0.48 26.80 -18.03
C ASN A 575 0.07 28.15 -18.48
N TYR A 576 -0.03 29.14 -17.59
CA TYR A 576 0.51 30.47 -17.81
C TYR A 576 1.35 30.88 -16.61
N ASN A 577 2.56 31.35 -16.87
CA ASN A 577 3.50 31.86 -15.86
C ASN A 577 3.99 33.25 -16.27
N TYR A 578 3.80 34.21 -15.39
CA TYR A 578 4.29 35.57 -15.55
C TYR A 578 5.45 35.85 -14.62
N ASN A 579 6.66 36.00 -15.19
CA ASN A 579 7.90 36.40 -14.51
C ASN A 579 8.27 35.48 -13.31
N ASP A 580 7.90 34.23 -13.35
CA ASP A 580 8.04 33.24 -12.26
C ASP A 580 7.40 33.68 -10.93
N LYS A 581 6.47 34.66 -10.97
CA LYS A 581 5.74 35.20 -9.82
C LYS A 581 4.29 34.76 -9.75
N TYR A 582 3.56 34.88 -10.86
CA TYR A 582 2.14 34.59 -10.95
C TYR A 582 1.92 33.45 -11.91
N MET A 583 1.30 32.39 -11.40
CA MET A 583 1.06 31.16 -12.14
C MET A 583 -0.43 30.86 -12.16
N LEU A 584 -0.94 30.49 -13.33
CA LEU A 584 -2.33 30.08 -13.53
C LEU A 584 -2.35 28.77 -14.34
N MET A 585 -3.11 27.82 -13.87
CA MET A 585 -3.38 26.55 -14.55
C MET A 585 -4.88 26.38 -14.70
N PHE A 586 -5.32 26.03 -15.91
CA PHE A 586 -6.70 25.65 -16.20
C PHE A 586 -6.70 24.30 -16.89
N THR A 587 -7.54 23.37 -16.40
CA THR A 587 -7.77 22.07 -17.05
C THR A 587 -9.26 21.89 -17.27
N PHE A 588 -9.64 21.44 -18.45
CA PHE A 588 -10.99 21.00 -18.73
C PHE A 588 -10.95 19.61 -19.36
N ARG A 589 -11.85 18.73 -18.89
CA ARG A 589 -11.94 17.38 -19.40
C ARG A 589 -13.40 16.96 -19.58
N ALA A 590 -13.68 16.33 -20.72
CA ALA A 590 -14.92 15.67 -21.02
C ALA A 590 -14.63 14.16 -21.13
N ASP A 591 -15.20 13.37 -20.24
CA ASP A 591 -15.00 11.91 -20.19
C ASP A 591 -16.32 11.18 -20.50
N GLY A 592 -16.26 10.27 -21.48
CA GLY A 592 -17.31 9.32 -21.79
C GLY A 592 -17.02 7.95 -21.21
N SER A 593 -18.01 7.35 -20.54
CA SER A 593 -17.90 6.02 -19.91
C SER A 593 -19.08 5.13 -20.33
N SER A 594 -18.77 3.87 -20.68
CA SER A 594 -19.80 2.88 -20.98
C SER A 594 -20.54 2.34 -19.76
N LYS A 595 -20.10 2.70 -18.53
CA LYS A 595 -20.69 2.21 -17.26
C LYS A 595 -21.95 2.97 -16.87
N TYR A 596 -22.11 4.21 -17.37
CA TYR A 596 -23.20 5.11 -16.98
C TYR A 596 -24.25 5.24 -18.07
N ASN A 597 -25.47 5.52 -17.66
CA ASN A 597 -26.56 5.87 -18.55
C ASN A 597 -26.31 7.26 -19.20
N ASP A 598 -25.93 8.24 -18.35
CA ASP A 598 -25.40 9.53 -18.80
C ASP A 598 -23.90 9.38 -19.06
N LYS A 599 -23.58 9.08 -20.32
CA LYS A 599 -22.25 8.66 -20.73
C LYS A 599 -21.17 9.73 -20.53
N TRP A 600 -21.51 11.01 -20.58
CA TRP A 600 -20.56 12.11 -20.56
C TRP A 600 -20.55 12.86 -19.24
N GLY A 601 -19.37 12.99 -18.64
CA GLY A 601 -19.09 13.85 -17.49
C GLY A 601 -18.12 15.00 -17.89
N TYR A 602 -18.28 16.17 -17.25
CA TYR A 602 -17.50 17.37 -17.54
C TYR A 602 -16.80 17.87 -16.28
N PHE A 603 -15.47 17.99 -16.34
CA PHE A 603 -14.62 18.17 -15.18
C PHE A 603 -13.67 19.35 -15.39
N PRO A 604 -14.10 20.59 -15.06
CA PRO A 604 -13.23 21.76 -15.02
C PRO A 604 -12.40 21.81 -13.75
N SER A 605 -11.17 22.34 -13.87
CA SER A 605 -10.34 22.70 -12.71
C SER A 605 -9.49 23.95 -13.00
N ILE A 606 -9.20 24.69 -11.94
CA ILE A 606 -8.37 25.89 -11.99
C ILE A 606 -7.43 25.90 -10.77
N GLY A 607 -6.19 26.31 -10.98
CA GLY A 607 -5.20 26.51 -9.93
C GLY A 607 -4.45 27.82 -10.16
N ALA A 608 -4.15 28.53 -9.08
CA ALA A 608 -3.35 29.73 -9.09
C ALA A 608 -2.24 29.65 -8.06
N ALA A 609 -1.09 30.25 -8.35
CA ALA A 609 0.00 30.40 -7.39
C ALA A 609 0.64 31.77 -7.50
N TRP A 610 1.10 32.28 -6.34
CA TRP A 610 1.77 33.57 -6.20
C TRP A 610 3.04 33.39 -5.39
N VAL A 611 4.19 33.64 -6.02
CA VAL A 611 5.50 33.65 -5.36
C VAL A 611 5.74 35.00 -4.71
N ILE A 612 5.30 35.11 -3.45
CA ILE A 612 5.34 36.35 -2.66
C ILE A 612 6.76 36.81 -2.44
N SER A 613 7.71 35.91 -2.21
CA SER A 613 9.13 36.24 -1.97
C SER A 613 9.80 36.99 -3.11
N GLN A 614 9.26 36.95 -4.33
CA GLN A 614 9.77 37.71 -5.48
C GLN A 614 9.19 39.11 -5.59
N GLU A 615 8.29 39.51 -4.68
CA GLU A 615 7.71 40.84 -4.70
C GLU A 615 8.68 41.92 -4.16
N PRO A 616 8.60 43.18 -4.68
CA PRO A 616 9.48 44.26 -4.23
C PRO A 616 9.43 44.50 -2.73
N PHE A 617 8.26 44.37 -2.10
CA PHE A 617 8.09 44.59 -0.67
C PHE A 617 8.71 43.47 0.21
N MET A 618 8.99 42.30 -0.37
CA MET A 618 9.67 41.19 0.31
C MET A 618 11.20 41.23 0.18
N LYS A 619 11.76 42.04 -0.67
CA LYS A 619 13.21 42.07 -0.93
C LYS A 619 14.07 42.51 0.25
N ASN A 620 13.51 43.26 1.19
CA ASN A 620 14.24 43.79 2.35
C ASN A 620 14.07 42.98 3.63
N GLN A 621 13.39 41.81 3.57
CA GLN A 621 13.25 40.90 4.68
C GLN A 621 14.23 39.72 4.54
N ASN A 622 14.69 39.15 5.67
CA ASN A 622 15.61 38.01 5.74
C ASN A 622 15.02 36.79 6.45
N ILE A 623 13.68 36.73 6.58
CA ILE A 623 13.00 35.63 7.25
C ILE A 623 12.73 34.47 6.27
N PHE A 624 12.19 34.81 5.08
CA PHE A 624 11.82 33.81 4.08
C PHE A 624 12.77 33.89 2.88
N ASP A 625 13.48 32.81 2.59
CA ASP A 625 14.28 32.66 1.37
C ASP A 625 13.36 32.43 0.16
N TYR A 626 12.26 31.72 0.36
CA TYR A 626 11.20 31.46 -0.62
C TYR A 626 9.84 31.42 0.07
N MET A 627 8.81 31.98 -0.56
CA MET A 627 7.42 31.86 -0.09
C MET A 627 6.47 31.91 -1.29
N LYS A 628 5.58 30.90 -1.36
CA LYS A 628 4.57 30.74 -2.40
C LYS A 628 3.21 30.40 -1.78
N LEU A 629 2.19 31.17 -2.14
CA LEU A 629 0.78 30.83 -1.88
C LEU A 629 0.20 30.09 -3.07
N ARG A 630 -0.68 29.13 -2.80
CA ARG A 630 -1.39 28.32 -3.80
C ARG A 630 -2.86 28.25 -3.44
N ALA A 631 -3.72 28.27 -4.47
CA ALA A 631 -5.14 27.99 -4.33
C ALA A 631 -5.62 27.25 -5.57
N SER A 632 -6.41 26.22 -5.36
CA SER A 632 -7.01 25.45 -6.46
C SER A 632 -8.44 25.03 -6.15
N TRP A 633 -9.22 24.88 -7.21
CA TRP A 633 -10.55 24.33 -7.19
C TRP A 633 -10.74 23.45 -8.42
N GLY A 634 -11.46 22.32 -8.26
CA GLY A 634 -11.79 21.48 -9.40
C GLY A 634 -12.85 20.44 -9.13
N LYS A 635 -13.40 19.93 -10.22
CA LYS A 635 -14.30 18.80 -10.24
C LYS A 635 -13.61 17.57 -10.81
N LEU A 636 -13.80 16.43 -10.17
CA LEU A 636 -13.30 15.12 -10.62
C LEU A 636 -14.46 14.14 -10.66
N GLY A 637 -14.54 13.34 -11.71
CA GLY A 637 -15.47 12.21 -11.77
C GLY A 637 -14.88 10.96 -11.13
N ASN A 638 -15.74 10.07 -10.63
CA ASN A 638 -15.39 8.74 -10.18
C ASN A 638 -16.15 7.70 -11.01
N ASP A 639 -15.45 6.76 -11.66
CA ASP A 639 -16.05 5.65 -12.39
C ASP A 639 -15.70 4.27 -11.82
N LYS A 640 -15.27 4.23 -10.56
CA LYS A 640 -14.97 2.99 -9.82
C LYS A 640 -16.25 2.26 -9.36
N ILE A 641 -17.14 2.02 -10.31
CA ILE A 641 -18.34 1.19 -10.17
C ILE A 641 -18.21 -0.05 -11.06
N ALA A 642 -18.98 -1.09 -10.75
CA ALA A 642 -18.99 -2.30 -11.58
C ALA A 642 -19.36 -1.96 -13.04
N ALA A 643 -18.76 -2.65 -14.00
CA ALA A 643 -19.00 -2.41 -15.42
C ALA A 643 -20.47 -2.65 -15.84
N SER A 644 -21.19 -3.46 -15.05
CA SER A 644 -22.62 -3.81 -15.22
C SER A 644 -23.56 -3.01 -14.33
N ALA A 645 -23.07 -2.07 -13.51
CA ALA A 645 -23.92 -1.39 -12.51
C ALA A 645 -25.11 -0.61 -13.09
N GLY A 646 -24.98 -0.13 -14.32
CA GLY A 646 -26.05 0.58 -15.06
C GLY A 646 -26.96 -0.33 -15.91
N PHE A 647 -26.80 -1.65 -15.86
CA PHE A 647 -27.53 -2.59 -16.71
C PHE A 647 -28.34 -3.58 -15.88
N ALA A 648 -29.49 -4.02 -16.42
CA ALA A 648 -30.26 -5.10 -15.82
C ALA A 648 -29.48 -6.42 -15.86
N SER A 649 -29.48 -7.16 -14.75
CA SER A 649 -28.91 -8.50 -14.68
C SER A 649 -30.03 -9.56 -14.56
N ILE A 650 -29.78 -10.71 -15.17
CA ILE A 650 -30.69 -11.87 -15.08
C ILE A 650 -30.00 -12.90 -14.18
N GLN A 651 -30.69 -13.33 -13.14
CA GLN A 651 -30.22 -14.40 -12.25
C GLN A 651 -31.13 -15.63 -12.39
N ASN A 652 -30.51 -16.81 -12.47
CA ASN A 652 -31.23 -18.08 -12.32
C ASN A 652 -31.62 -18.25 -10.85
N VAL A 653 -32.89 -18.51 -10.61
CA VAL A 653 -33.42 -18.85 -9.29
C VAL A 653 -34.25 -20.12 -9.37
N GLN A 654 -34.12 -20.96 -8.37
CA GLN A 654 -35.06 -22.07 -8.18
C GLN A 654 -36.17 -21.60 -7.25
N SER A 655 -37.38 -21.74 -7.68
CA SER A 655 -38.56 -21.52 -6.86
C SER A 655 -39.27 -22.83 -6.60
N VAL A 656 -39.64 -23.09 -5.34
CA VAL A 656 -40.31 -24.32 -4.93
C VAL A 656 -41.80 -24.04 -4.86
N PHE A 657 -42.55 -24.70 -5.68
CA PHE A 657 -44.02 -24.67 -5.69
C PHE A 657 -44.54 -26.01 -5.12
N GLY A 658 -44.96 -26.00 -3.86
CA GLY A 658 -45.42 -27.24 -3.19
C GLY A 658 -44.28 -28.13 -2.70
N PRO A 659 -44.63 -29.27 -2.05
CA PRO A 659 -43.64 -30.09 -1.34
C PRO A 659 -42.60 -30.79 -2.24
N ASN A 660 -42.84 -30.90 -3.55
CA ASN A 660 -41.97 -31.69 -4.45
C ASN A 660 -41.72 -31.09 -5.82
N THR A 661 -42.02 -29.80 -6.06
CA THR A 661 -41.82 -29.16 -7.37
C THR A 661 -40.86 -28.00 -7.27
N ALA A 662 -39.63 -28.22 -7.67
CA ALA A 662 -38.67 -27.11 -7.93
C ALA A 662 -38.75 -26.73 -9.41
N ILE A 663 -38.98 -25.46 -9.69
CA ILE A 663 -39.00 -24.91 -11.04
C ILE A 663 -37.85 -23.91 -11.17
N ASP A 664 -36.99 -24.10 -12.15
CA ASP A 664 -35.96 -23.13 -12.53
C ASP A 664 -36.63 -21.93 -13.20
N GLY A 665 -36.39 -20.78 -12.69
CA GLY A 665 -36.91 -19.52 -13.20
C GLY A 665 -35.81 -18.47 -13.33
N PHE A 666 -36.10 -17.41 -14.05
CA PHE A 666 -35.18 -16.24 -14.15
C PHE A 666 -35.80 -15.08 -13.39
N ILE A 667 -35.05 -14.55 -12.42
CA ILE A 667 -35.38 -13.23 -11.88
C ILE A 667 -34.62 -12.21 -12.70
N ASN A 668 -35.34 -11.34 -13.33
CA ASN A 668 -34.76 -10.10 -13.82
C ASN A 668 -34.59 -9.17 -12.62
N THR A 669 -33.40 -9.12 -12.02
CA THR A 669 -33.04 -8.06 -11.09
C THR A 669 -32.87 -6.79 -11.92
N THR A 670 -33.97 -6.12 -12.17
CA THR A 670 -33.95 -4.78 -12.71
C THR A 670 -33.30 -3.86 -11.67
N ASN A 671 -32.02 -3.76 -11.71
CA ASN A 671 -31.33 -2.61 -11.15
C ASN A 671 -31.75 -1.41 -12.00
N PHE A 672 -32.90 -0.82 -11.69
CA PHE A 672 -33.29 0.48 -12.21
C PHE A 672 -32.42 1.55 -11.53
N SER A 673 -31.14 1.45 -11.72
CA SER A 673 -30.24 2.49 -11.29
C SER A 673 -30.02 3.40 -12.49
N TRP A 674 -30.75 4.48 -12.53
CA TRP A 674 -30.30 5.61 -13.33
C TRP A 674 -29.06 6.17 -12.66
N LEU A 675 -27.92 5.52 -12.93
CA LEU A 675 -26.66 5.94 -12.37
C LEU A 675 -26.08 7.07 -13.21
N GLY A 676 -25.97 8.23 -12.56
CA GLY A 676 -25.17 9.35 -13.01
C GLY A 676 -23.77 9.33 -12.38
N TRP A 677 -22.96 10.30 -12.77
CA TRP A 677 -21.60 10.45 -12.29
C TRP A 677 -21.55 10.80 -10.79
N GLU A 678 -20.71 10.08 -10.06
CA GLU A 678 -20.22 10.52 -8.76
C GLU A 678 -19.15 11.60 -9.01
N VAL A 679 -19.30 12.77 -8.37
CA VAL A 679 -18.48 13.94 -8.62
C VAL A 679 -17.85 14.44 -7.33
N VAL A 680 -16.53 14.54 -7.32
CA VAL A 680 -15.76 15.15 -6.22
C VAL A 680 -15.51 16.61 -6.56
N ASN A 681 -15.97 17.53 -5.70
CA ASN A 681 -15.65 18.95 -5.70
C ASN A 681 -14.58 19.18 -4.65
N GLU A 682 -13.41 19.66 -5.06
CA GLU A 682 -12.29 19.88 -4.15
C GLU A 682 -11.78 21.30 -4.24
N THR A 683 -11.57 21.93 -3.08
CA THR A 683 -10.86 23.19 -2.89
C THR A 683 -9.62 22.93 -2.06
N ASN A 684 -8.47 23.45 -2.50
CA ASN A 684 -7.20 23.38 -1.77
C ASN A 684 -6.60 24.77 -1.65
N VAL A 685 -6.06 25.10 -0.47
CA VAL A 685 -5.28 26.32 -0.22
C VAL A 685 -4.01 25.92 0.50
N GLY A 686 -2.86 26.33 -0.04
CA GLY A 686 -1.58 25.92 0.50
C GLY A 686 -0.53 27.02 0.52
N VAL A 687 0.46 26.85 1.39
CA VAL A 687 1.65 27.69 1.55
C VAL A 687 2.88 26.81 1.52
N ASN A 688 3.81 27.15 0.59
CA ASN A 688 5.17 26.63 0.63
C ASN A 688 6.09 27.74 1.08
N PHE A 689 6.98 27.48 2.02
CA PHE A 689 8.04 28.42 2.32
C PHE A 689 9.34 27.74 2.69
N SER A 690 10.45 28.42 2.42
CA SER A 690 11.75 28.05 2.95
C SER A 690 12.34 29.22 3.72
N THR A 691 13.11 28.93 4.76
CA THR A 691 13.73 29.92 5.66
C THR A 691 15.08 29.42 6.15
N LEU A 692 15.81 30.30 6.85
CA LEU A 692 17.12 30.01 7.45
C LEU A 692 18.16 29.52 6.41
N LYS A 693 18.23 30.20 5.25
CA LYS A 693 19.08 29.83 4.11
C LYS A 693 18.71 28.47 3.54
N ASN A 694 17.41 28.27 3.26
CA ASN A 694 16.81 27.05 2.73
C ASN A 694 17.01 25.79 3.60
N ARG A 695 17.39 25.92 4.88
CA ARG A 695 17.53 24.77 5.78
C ARG A 695 16.20 24.21 6.22
N LEU A 696 15.23 25.07 6.54
CA LEU A 696 13.87 24.68 6.87
C LEU A 696 12.96 24.91 5.66
N ASN A 697 12.34 23.83 5.19
CA ASN A 697 11.33 23.85 4.16
C ASN A 697 10.01 23.36 4.73
N ALA A 698 8.93 24.09 4.48
CA ALA A 698 7.60 23.77 4.97
C ALA A 698 6.60 23.78 3.82
N ASP A 699 5.68 22.85 3.85
CA ASP A 699 4.50 22.73 3.01
C ASP A 699 3.27 22.51 3.89
N ILE A 700 2.28 23.38 3.78
CA ILE A 700 1.06 23.35 4.57
C ILE A 700 -0.10 23.49 3.60
N ASP A 701 -1.01 22.52 3.59
CA ASP A 701 -2.20 22.48 2.76
C ASP A 701 -3.45 22.28 3.60
N TRP A 702 -4.42 23.13 3.42
CA TRP A 702 -5.80 22.90 3.84
C TRP A 702 -6.63 22.48 2.63
N TYR A 703 -7.48 21.46 2.81
CA TYR A 703 -8.36 20.97 1.75
C TYR A 703 -9.79 20.79 2.24
N TYR A 704 -10.73 21.02 1.33
CA TYR A 704 -12.15 20.73 1.48
C TYR A 704 -12.61 19.95 0.25
N ARG A 705 -13.00 18.70 0.45
CA ARG A 705 -13.34 17.74 -0.60
C ARG A 705 -14.73 17.19 -0.33
N LEU A 706 -15.70 17.58 -1.17
CA LEU A 706 -17.09 17.14 -1.10
C LEU A 706 -17.39 16.22 -2.28
N THR A 707 -17.73 14.96 -2.00
CA THR A 707 -18.25 14.03 -3.00
C THR A 707 -19.76 14.21 -3.08
N ASP A 708 -20.22 14.66 -4.23
CA ASP A 708 -21.64 14.79 -4.57
C ASP A 708 -22.10 13.55 -5.36
N ASN A 709 -23.37 13.20 -5.20
CA ASN A 709 -23.99 12.09 -5.90
C ASN A 709 -23.27 10.75 -5.63
N ALA A 710 -22.75 10.56 -4.40
CA ALA A 710 -22.10 9.31 -4.02
C ALA A 710 -23.05 8.12 -4.24
N VAL A 711 -22.55 7.08 -4.89
CA VAL A 711 -23.32 5.88 -5.22
C VAL A 711 -23.43 5.01 -3.97
N ILE A 712 -24.64 4.76 -3.54
CA ILE A 712 -24.95 3.86 -2.43
C ILE A 712 -25.98 2.83 -2.87
N SER A 713 -25.95 1.65 -2.26
CA SER A 713 -26.88 0.55 -2.53
C SER A 713 -27.63 0.19 -1.24
N PRO A 714 -28.64 0.97 -0.86
CA PRO A 714 -29.45 0.64 0.31
C PRO A 714 -30.25 -0.64 0.07
N LYS A 715 -30.46 -1.42 1.12
CA LYS A 715 -31.33 -2.58 1.11
C LYS A 715 -32.78 -2.12 1.17
N LEU A 716 -33.60 -2.52 0.20
CA LEU A 716 -35.01 -2.16 0.17
C LEU A 716 -35.78 -2.89 1.29
N PRO A 717 -36.64 -2.21 2.07
CA PRO A 717 -37.30 -2.81 3.23
C PRO A 717 -38.19 -4.01 2.96
N MET A 718 -38.82 -4.07 1.78
CA MET A 718 -39.76 -5.14 1.45
C MET A 718 -39.16 -6.28 0.64
N SER A 719 -38.31 -5.99 -0.33
CA SER A 719 -37.72 -7.01 -1.21
C SER A 719 -36.37 -7.52 -0.71
N GLY A 720 -35.72 -6.78 0.18
CA GLY A 720 -34.34 -7.07 0.60
C GLY A 720 -33.29 -6.81 -0.50
N GLU A 721 -33.70 -6.33 -1.67
CA GLU A 721 -32.80 -6.06 -2.79
C GLU A 721 -31.96 -4.81 -2.57
N LEU A 722 -30.72 -4.82 -3.07
CA LEU A 722 -29.83 -3.67 -3.07
C LEU A 722 -30.09 -2.82 -4.32
N LEU A 723 -30.57 -1.59 -4.13
CA LEU A 723 -30.82 -0.65 -5.23
C LEU A 723 -29.71 0.41 -5.25
N ALA A 724 -28.78 0.30 -6.20
CA ALA A 724 -27.75 1.31 -6.39
C ALA A 724 -28.34 2.65 -6.88
N GLY A 725 -27.87 3.76 -6.31
CA GLY A 725 -28.32 5.11 -6.72
C GLY A 725 -27.38 6.21 -6.23
N ASN A 726 -27.40 7.34 -6.90
CA ASN A 726 -26.66 8.55 -6.54
C ASN A 726 -27.36 9.31 -5.41
N ASN A 727 -27.24 8.82 -4.19
CA ASN A 727 -28.09 9.24 -3.07
C ASN A 727 -27.35 9.81 -1.85
N GLY A 728 -26.03 9.98 -1.93
CA GLY A 728 -25.22 10.42 -0.80
C GLY A 728 -24.31 11.61 -1.08
N GLN A 729 -23.89 12.28 -0.01
CA GLN A 729 -22.77 13.24 -0.02
C GLN A 729 -21.80 12.90 1.11
N ILE A 730 -20.50 12.97 0.80
CA ILE A 730 -19.41 12.67 1.74
C ILE A 730 -18.45 13.84 1.75
N LEU A 731 -18.14 14.33 2.95
CA LEU A 731 -17.12 15.37 3.18
C LEU A 731 -15.83 14.73 3.71
N ASN A 732 -14.70 15.15 3.14
CA ASN A 732 -13.37 15.01 3.72
C ASN A 732 -12.75 16.40 3.77
N THR A 733 -12.35 16.85 4.95
CA THR A 733 -11.62 18.13 5.12
C THR A 733 -10.47 17.93 6.10
N GLY A 734 -9.39 18.68 5.91
CA GLY A 734 -8.23 18.47 6.77
C GLY A 734 -7.07 19.39 6.43
N ILE A 735 -5.95 19.11 7.11
CA ILE A 735 -4.69 19.84 6.96
C ILE A 735 -3.55 18.84 6.81
N ASP A 736 -2.76 19.00 5.77
CA ASP A 736 -1.51 18.28 5.56
C ASP A 736 -0.34 19.22 5.87
N LEU A 737 0.62 18.79 6.67
CA LEU A 737 1.84 19.51 7.03
C LEU A 737 3.06 18.65 6.72
N SER A 738 4.03 19.21 6.01
CA SER A 738 5.37 18.64 5.86
C SER A 738 6.42 19.68 6.26
N LEU A 739 7.30 19.31 7.17
CA LEU A 739 8.45 20.12 7.59
C LEU A 739 9.72 19.33 7.34
N ASN A 740 10.67 19.93 6.62
CA ASN A 740 11.95 19.32 6.30
C ASN A 740 13.10 20.25 6.66
N TRP A 741 13.95 19.81 7.56
CA TRP A 741 15.19 20.45 7.94
C TRP A 741 16.36 19.73 7.30
N ASN A 742 17.20 20.45 6.56
CA ASN A 742 18.43 19.94 5.96
C ASN A 742 19.58 20.86 6.33
N ASP A 743 20.64 20.29 6.91
CA ASP A 743 21.80 21.10 7.29
C ASP A 743 23.08 20.24 7.29
N LYS A 744 24.20 20.89 7.46
CA LYS A 744 25.54 20.27 7.54
C LYS A 744 26.35 20.82 8.71
N ILE A 745 27.12 19.96 9.35
CA ILE A 745 28.07 20.32 10.40
C ILE A 745 29.50 19.99 9.90
N GLY A 746 30.30 21.02 9.72
CA GLY A 746 31.61 20.86 9.07
C GLY A 746 31.51 20.45 7.62
N GLN A 747 32.50 19.69 7.12
CA GLN A 747 32.55 19.27 5.72
C GLN A 747 31.94 17.88 5.46
N ASP A 748 31.95 17.01 6.47
CA ASP A 748 31.69 15.58 6.31
C ASP A 748 30.34 15.12 6.85
N PHE A 749 29.68 15.87 7.74
CA PHE A 749 28.44 15.50 8.39
C PHE A 749 27.25 16.26 7.83
N ASN A 750 26.40 15.57 7.06
CA ASN A 750 25.14 16.10 6.55
C ASN A 750 23.99 15.39 7.28
N TYR A 751 22.94 16.13 7.64
CA TYR A 751 21.77 15.53 8.28
C TYR A 751 20.47 16.17 7.78
N ASN A 752 19.42 15.38 7.81
CA ASN A 752 18.07 15.81 7.51
C ASN A 752 17.09 15.30 8.57
N ILE A 753 16.09 16.12 8.87
CA ILE A 753 14.98 15.78 9.76
C ILE A 753 13.70 16.20 9.08
N GLY A 754 12.76 15.27 8.95
CA GLY A 754 11.44 15.49 8.37
C GLY A 754 10.33 15.16 9.36
N VAL A 755 9.26 15.95 9.35
CA VAL A 755 8.02 15.71 10.11
C VAL A 755 6.86 15.85 9.15
N ASN A 756 6.03 14.81 9.09
CA ASN A 756 4.78 14.80 8.36
C ASN A 756 3.62 14.67 9.35
N LEU A 757 2.62 15.51 9.22
CA LEU A 757 1.41 15.46 10.03
C LEU A 757 0.21 15.67 9.12
N SER A 758 -0.84 14.87 9.30
CA SER A 758 -2.10 15.04 8.61
C SER A 758 -3.26 14.92 9.59
N TYR A 759 -4.17 15.88 9.54
CA TYR A 759 -5.46 15.85 10.22
C TYR A 759 -6.56 15.65 9.18
N LEU A 760 -7.48 14.73 9.46
CA LEU A 760 -8.62 14.40 8.61
C LEU A 760 -9.90 14.42 9.42
N HIS A 761 -10.91 15.12 8.92
CA HIS A 761 -12.29 15.01 9.34
C HIS A 761 -13.11 14.44 8.18
N ASN A 762 -13.72 13.27 8.38
CA ASN A 762 -14.60 12.59 7.43
C ASN A 762 -16.04 12.61 7.96
N GLU A 763 -17.02 12.94 7.11
CA GLU A 763 -18.44 13.05 7.52
C GLU A 763 -19.37 12.68 6.37
N VAL A 764 -20.43 11.94 6.66
CA VAL A 764 -21.56 11.73 5.76
C VAL A 764 -22.47 12.97 5.85
N LYS A 765 -22.46 13.84 4.83
CA LYS A 765 -23.20 15.10 4.82
C LYS A 765 -24.69 14.95 4.52
N SER A 766 -25.02 14.03 3.63
CA SER A 766 -26.42 13.75 3.32
C SER A 766 -26.62 12.32 2.83
N LEU A 767 -27.79 11.77 3.13
CA LEU A 767 -28.33 10.55 2.58
C LEU A 767 -29.76 10.80 2.19
N LYS A 768 -30.18 10.38 1.00
CA LYS A 768 -31.55 10.61 0.50
C LYS A 768 -32.58 10.02 1.46
N GLY A 769 -33.50 10.85 1.94
CA GLY A 769 -34.52 10.45 2.92
C GLY A 769 -34.02 10.26 4.35
N ASN A 770 -32.84 10.81 4.71
CA ASN A 770 -32.21 10.66 6.04
C ASN A 770 -32.09 9.20 6.50
N MET A 771 -31.86 8.29 5.57
CA MET A 771 -31.74 6.87 5.87
C MET A 771 -30.48 6.57 6.71
N LYS A 772 -30.59 5.61 7.62
CA LYS A 772 -29.42 4.94 8.22
C LYS A 772 -29.08 3.71 7.39
N ILE A 773 -27.84 3.56 6.99
CA ILE A 773 -27.36 2.38 6.27
C ILE A 773 -26.52 1.54 7.22
N ILE A 774 -27.09 0.47 7.74
CA ILE A 774 -26.43 -0.46 8.65
C ILE A 774 -25.78 -1.58 7.83
N LYS A 775 -24.49 -1.81 8.02
CA LYS A 775 -23.73 -2.88 7.37
C LYS A 775 -23.34 -3.93 8.41
N GLY A 776 -23.59 -5.20 8.07
CA GLY A 776 -23.23 -6.34 8.95
C GLY A 776 -23.77 -6.25 10.37
N GLY A 777 -24.74 -5.37 10.65
CA GLY A 777 -25.29 -5.11 11.99
C GLY A 777 -24.35 -4.36 12.93
N LYS A 778 -23.13 -3.99 12.52
CA LYS A 778 -22.05 -3.49 13.39
C LYS A 778 -21.58 -2.07 13.05
N THR A 779 -21.69 -1.66 11.80
CA THR A 779 -21.33 -0.31 11.35
C THR A 779 -22.52 0.40 10.75
N VAL A 780 -22.50 1.73 10.81
CA VAL A 780 -23.55 2.59 10.27
C VAL A 780 -22.97 3.73 9.44
N ASN A 781 -23.67 4.05 8.37
CA ASN A 781 -23.51 5.32 7.67
C ASN A 781 -24.77 6.16 7.93
N MET A 782 -24.61 7.26 8.62
CA MET A 782 -25.70 8.20 8.93
C MET A 782 -25.20 9.64 8.86
N VAL A 783 -26.13 10.55 8.60
CA VAL A 783 -25.81 11.99 8.46
C VAL A 783 -25.22 12.55 9.75
N GLY A 784 -24.14 13.30 9.60
CA GLY A 784 -23.41 13.92 10.72
C GLY A 784 -22.25 13.06 11.27
N GLU A 785 -22.16 11.78 10.89
CA GLU A 785 -21.18 10.85 11.41
C GLU A 785 -20.10 10.48 10.38
N THR A 786 -18.97 9.98 10.87
CA THR A 786 -17.93 9.44 10.02
C THR A 786 -18.42 8.20 9.28
N MET A 787 -17.96 8.00 8.06
CA MET A 787 -18.30 6.79 7.28
C MET A 787 -17.93 5.51 8.03
N ASN A 788 -18.82 4.50 7.95
CA ASN A 788 -18.66 3.19 8.56
C ASN A 788 -18.34 3.29 10.06
N SER A 789 -19.01 4.20 10.79
CA SER A 789 -18.91 4.30 12.23
C SER A 789 -19.46 3.04 12.91
N PHE A 790 -18.79 2.56 13.96
CA PHE A 790 -19.28 1.46 14.78
C PHE A 790 -20.59 1.86 15.47
N TYR A 791 -21.54 0.94 15.51
CA TYR A 791 -22.89 1.23 15.97
C TYR A 791 -23.43 0.12 16.87
N GLY A 792 -23.75 0.46 18.10
CA GLY A 792 -24.16 -0.53 19.09
C GLY A 792 -24.43 0.09 20.47
N TYR A 793 -24.42 -0.76 21.47
CA TYR A 793 -24.68 -0.39 22.86
C TYR A 793 -23.40 0.06 23.57
N LYS A 794 -23.46 1.15 24.31
CA LYS A 794 -22.33 1.63 25.09
C LYS A 794 -22.32 0.97 26.46
N VAL A 795 -21.23 0.26 26.77
CA VAL A 795 -20.97 -0.26 28.12
C VAL A 795 -20.45 0.89 28.97
N ILE A 796 -21.14 1.17 30.10
CA ILE A 796 -20.78 2.23 31.06
C ILE A 796 -20.19 1.67 32.35
N GLY A 797 -20.17 0.35 32.53
CA GLY A 797 -19.59 -0.30 33.69
C GLY A 797 -19.96 -1.77 33.81
N ILE A 798 -19.66 -2.32 34.97
CA ILE A 798 -19.98 -3.70 35.34
C ILE A 798 -20.66 -3.65 36.69
N TYR A 799 -21.78 -4.37 36.87
CA TYR A 799 -22.47 -4.47 38.18
C TYR A 799 -21.51 -5.03 39.22
N GLN A 800 -21.34 -4.30 40.34
CA GLN A 800 -20.37 -4.64 41.37
C GLN A 800 -20.96 -5.46 42.52
N THR A 801 -22.23 -5.20 42.89
CA THR A 801 -22.88 -5.84 44.02
C THR A 801 -24.32 -6.27 43.72
N PRO A 802 -24.86 -7.26 44.46
CA PRO A 802 -26.27 -7.66 44.33
C PRO A 802 -27.25 -6.52 44.59
N GLU A 803 -26.93 -5.59 45.51
CA GLU A 803 -27.75 -4.44 45.83
C GLU A 803 -27.83 -3.48 44.64
N GLN A 804 -26.71 -3.32 43.91
CA GLN A 804 -26.72 -2.52 42.71
C GLN A 804 -27.63 -3.13 41.63
N CYS A 805 -27.59 -4.45 41.46
CA CYS A 805 -28.49 -5.13 40.52
C CYS A 805 -29.94 -5.03 40.96
N ALA A 806 -30.22 -5.17 42.24
CA ALA A 806 -31.58 -5.08 42.79
C ALA A 806 -32.18 -3.66 42.70
N ALA A 807 -31.36 -2.63 42.71
CA ALA A 807 -31.76 -1.23 42.57
C ALA A 807 -32.00 -0.80 41.12
N ASP A 808 -31.50 -1.53 40.13
CA ASP A 808 -31.64 -1.18 38.72
C ASP A 808 -32.78 -1.99 38.05
N PRO A 809 -33.86 -1.31 37.60
CA PRO A 809 -34.97 -1.99 36.89
C PRO A 809 -34.54 -2.81 35.70
N ILE A 810 -33.51 -2.37 34.96
CA ILE A 810 -32.95 -3.10 33.80
C ILE A 810 -32.34 -4.40 34.26
N ALA A 811 -31.55 -4.40 35.32
CA ALA A 811 -30.91 -5.59 35.87
C ALA A 811 -31.95 -6.60 36.38
N VAL A 812 -32.96 -6.11 37.07
CA VAL A 812 -34.08 -6.95 37.59
C VAL A 812 -34.86 -7.61 36.44
N ALA A 813 -35.20 -6.84 35.41
CA ALA A 813 -35.96 -7.32 34.24
C ALA A 813 -35.17 -8.38 33.42
N ASN A 814 -33.85 -8.31 33.40
CA ASN A 814 -32.98 -9.20 32.58
C ASN A 814 -32.28 -10.26 33.46
N GLY A 815 -32.52 -10.33 34.76
CA GLY A 815 -31.86 -11.30 35.68
C GLY A 815 -30.35 -11.16 35.71
N LEU A 816 -29.87 -9.90 35.72
CA LEU A 816 -28.44 -9.64 35.73
C LEU A 816 -27.84 -9.79 37.14
N GLU A 817 -26.59 -10.15 37.20
CA GLU A 817 -25.83 -10.43 38.42
C GLU A 817 -24.57 -9.56 38.47
N PRO A 818 -23.93 -9.43 39.64
CA PRO A 818 -22.62 -8.81 39.71
C PRO A 818 -21.63 -9.48 38.75
N GLY A 819 -20.89 -8.64 37.98
CA GLY A 819 -20.03 -9.09 36.92
C GLY A 819 -20.60 -9.01 35.51
N ASP A 820 -21.90 -8.70 35.32
CA ASP A 820 -22.52 -8.42 34.02
C ASP A 820 -22.31 -6.97 33.58
N PHE A 821 -22.36 -6.70 32.26
CA PHE A 821 -22.27 -5.35 31.72
C PHE A 821 -23.47 -4.47 32.10
N ILE A 822 -23.19 -3.20 32.34
CA ILE A 822 -24.17 -2.12 32.42
C ILE A 822 -24.17 -1.39 31.09
N TYR A 823 -25.28 -1.42 30.35
CA TYR A 823 -25.43 -0.64 29.12
C TYR A 823 -26.08 0.73 29.43
N GLU A 824 -25.70 1.74 28.62
CA GLU A 824 -26.32 3.07 28.70
C GLU A 824 -27.76 3.01 28.15
N ASP A 825 -28.74 3.37 28.99
CA ASP A 825 -30.14 3.62 28.60
C ASP A 825 -30.22 5.05 28.07
N VAL A 826 -30.21 5.19 26.73
CA VAL A 826 -30.08 6.50 26.05
C VAL A 826 -31.39 7.29 26.12
N ASN A 827 -32.53 6.60 26.06
CA ASN A 827 -33.84 7.23 26.04
C ASN A 827 -34.51 7.29 27.43
N GLY A 828 -33.97 6.61 28.46
CA GLY A 828 -34.41 6.62 29.83
C GLY A 828 -35.71 5.84 30.07
N ASP A 829 -36.02 4.84 29.22
CA ASP A 829 -37.24 4.03 29.32
C ASP A 829 -37.07 2.74 30.13
N HIS A 830 -35.89 2.50 30.67
CA HIS A 830 -35.50 1.32 31.44
C HIS A 830 -35.54 -0.02 30.64
N VAL A 831 -35.43 0.06 29.32
CA VAL A 831 -35.36 -1.10 28.44
C VAL A 831 -34.19 -0.92 27.48
N ILE A 832 -33.23 -1.84 27.45
CA ILE A 832 -32.14 -1.80 26.46
C ILE A 832 -32.62 -2.47 25.18
N ASP A 833 -32.86 -1.63 24.14
CA ASP A 833 -33.33 -2.09 22.83
C ASP A 833 -32.63 -1.35 21.65
N GLY A 834 -33.21 -1.44 20.44
CA GLY A 834 -32.65 -0.77 19.28
C GLY A 834 -32.55 0.75 19.36
N ASN A 835 -33.27 1.39 20.27
CA ASN A 835 -33.28 2.83 20.47
C ASN A 835 -32.07 3.32 21.29
N ASP A 836 -31.41 2.40 22.05
CA ASP A 836 -30.22 2.71 22.85
C ASP A 836 -28.91 2.55 22.08
N LYS A 837 -29.03 2.12 20.81
CA LYS A 837 -27.84 2.03 19.95
C LYS A 837 -27.36 3.41 19.54
N GLN A 838 -26.07 3.64 19.73
CA GLN A 838 -25.39 4.89 19.42
C GLN A 838 -24.10 4.64 18.63
N VAL A 839 -23.49 5.68 18.09
CA VAL A 839 -22.18 5.63 17.47
C VAL A 839 -21.14 5.43 18.57
N LEU A 840 -20.31 4.41 18.38
CA LEU A 840 -19.29 3.98 19.33
C LEU A 840 -17.87 4.41 18.93
N GLY A 841 -17.72 5.01 17.73
CA GLY A 841 -16.47 5.46 17.17
C GLY A 841 -16.31 5.06 15.70
N SER A 842 -15.13 5.28 15.13
CA SER A 842 -14.86 5.01 13.73
C SER A 842 -13.43 4.44 13.52
N TYR A 843 -13.28 3.58 12.54
CA TYR A 843 -11.95 3.06 12.21
C TYR A 843 -11.08 4.06 11.42
N VAL A 844 -11.65 5.16 10.95
CA VAL A 844 -10.92 6.21 10.21
C VAL A 844 -10.11 7.04 11.20
N PRO A 845 -8.77 7.02 11.16
CA PRO A 845 -7.98 7.82 12.07
C PRO A 845 -8.11 9.31 11.75
N SER A 846 -8.24 10.12 12.80
CA SER A 846 -8.27 11.59 12.67
C SER A 846 -6.89 12.18 12.42
N PHE A 847 -5.83 11.56 12.94
CA PHE A 847 -4.45 12.02 12.80
C PHE A 847 -3.57 10.91 12.26
N THR A 848 -2.68 11.25 11.33
CA THR A 848 -1.53 10.43 10.94
C THR A 848 -0.28 11.27 11.03
N TYR A 849 0.82 10.67 11.50
CA TYR A 849 2.07 11.38 11.71
C TYR A 849 3.28 10.50 11.38
N GLY A 850 4.33 11.13 10.87
CA GLY A 850 5.60 10.49 10.57
C GLY A 850 6.76 11.38 10.95
N PHE A 851 7.83 10.79 11.48
CA PHE A 851 9.10 11.44 11.72
C PHE A 851 10.18 10.69 10.93
N ASN A 852 10.98 11.44 10.18
CA ASN A 852 12.06 10.92 9.35
C ASN A 852 13.36 11.60 9.77
N ALA A 853 14.43 10.85 9.95
CA ALA A 853 15.75 11.38 10.23
C ALA A 853 16.80 10.63 9.41
N GLY A 854 17.77 11.37 8.90
CA GLY A 854 18.89 10.78 8.20
C GLY A 854 20.16 11.55 8.44
N PHE A 855 21.30 10.88 8.38
CA PHE A 855 22.59 11.54 8.33
C PHE A 855 23.57 10.76 7.45
N SER A 856 24.55 11.48 6.94
CA SER A 856 25.73 10.89 6.33
C SER A 856 27.00 11.50 6.96
N TYR A 857 27.94 10.64 7.30
CA TYR A 857 29.24 10.99 7.83
C TYR A 857 30.33 10.22 7.10
N LYS A 858 31.09 10.91 6.24
CA LYS A 858 32.08 10.29 5.34
C LYS A 858 31.42 9.18 4.49
N ASN A 859 31.75 7.93 4.80
CA ASN A 859 31.27 6.75 4.11
C ASN A 859 30.05 6.10 4.77
N PHE A 860 29.67 6.51 5.96
CA PHE A 860 28.48 6.02 6.69
C PHE A 860 27.24 6.81 6.29
N ASP A 861 26.14 6.13 6.16
CA ASP A 861 24.80 6.71 6.05
C ASP A 861 23.83 6.01 7.01
N PHE A 862 22.93 6.78 7.58
CA PHE A 862 21.87 6.32 8.47
C PHE A 862 20.54 6.91 8.04
N SER A 863 19.47 6.14 8.14
CA SER A 863 18.09 6.62 7.97
C SER A 863 17.15 5.96 8.96
N LEU A 864 16.20 6.74 9.46
CA LEU A 864 15.12 6.34 10.35
C LEU A 864 13.82 6.89 9.77
N THR A 865 12.80 6.05 9.67
CA THR A 865 11.43 6.44 9.34
C THR A 865 10.51 5.91 10.44
N THR A 866 9.63 6.74 10.96
CA THR A 866 8.57 6.34 11.89
C THR A 866 7.21 6.66 11.30
N TYR A 867 6.19 6.00 11.83
CA TYR A 867 4.80 6.26 11.46
C TYR A 867 3.88 5.97 12.63
N GLY A 868 2.78 6.70 12.71
CA GLY A 868 1.73 6.47 13.68
C GLY A 868 0.41 7.07 13.24
N GLN A 869 -0.64 6.66 13.92
CA GLN A 869 -1.98 7.22 13.77
C GLN A 869 -2.64 7.39 15.14
N ALA A 870 -3.65 8.27 15.20
CA ALA A 870 -4.45 8.49 16.41
C ALA A 870 -5.89 8.90 16.07
N GLY A 871 -6.80 8.59 17.00
CA GLY A 871 -8.22 8.91 16.88
C GLY A 871 -8.99 7.97 15.96
N GLY A 872 -8.47 6.76 15.75
CA GLY A 872 -9.16 5.66 15.10
C GLY A 872 -9.47 4.53 16.06
N GLU A 873 -10.41 3.68 15.69
CA GLU A 873 -10.81 2.50 16.46
C GLU A 873 -10.90 1.28 15.54
N LEU A 874 -10.94 0.09 16.13
CA LEU A 874 -11.17 -1.17 15.43
C LEU A 874 -12.23 -1.99 16.19
N TRP A 875 -12.94 -2.83 15.45
CA TRP A 875 -13.81 -3.85 16.02
C TRP A 875 -13.02 -5.14 16.25
N ASN A 876 -12.77 -5.49 17.52
CA ASN A 876 -12.11 -6.74 17.88
C ASN A 876 -13.05 -7.93 17.69
N ARG A 877 -13.14 -8.40 16.46
CA ARG A 877 -14.02 -9.51 16.09
C ARG A 877 -13.59 -10.84 16.70
N LYS A 878 -12.32 -11.04 16.97
CA LYS A 878 -11.83 -12.25 17.64
C LYS A 878 -12.45 -12.36 19.04
N ARG A 879 -12.36 -11.28 19.83
CA ARG A 879 -13.01 -11.22 21.14
C ARG A 879 -14.54 -11.31 21.02
N ALA A 880 -15.15 -10.65 20.04
CA ALA A 880 -16.57 -10.73 19.80
C ALA A 880 -17.05 -12.16 19.48
N LEU A 881 -16.31 -12.90 18.66
CA LEU A 881 -16.61 -14.32 18.37
C LEU A 881 -16.47 -15.18 19.62
N ARG A 882 -15.52 -14.89 20.48
CA ARG A 882 -15.36 -15.55 21.77
C ARG A 882 -16.63 -15.46 22.65
N TYR A 883 -17.27 -14.27 22.65
CA TYR A 883 -18.52 -14.06 23.37
C TYR A 883 -19.75 -14.59 22.63
N ALA A 884 -19.65 -14.94 21.37
CA ALA A 884 -20.75 -15.54 20.60
C ALA A 884 -20.85 -17.06 20.82
N ALA A 885 -19.77 -17.71 21.22
CA ALA A 885 -19.70 -19.18 21.34
C ALA A 885 -19.13 -19.61 22.69
N ASP A 886 -19.79 -20.60 23.30
CA ASP A 886 -19.30 -21.26 24.49
C ASP A 886 -18.02 -22.06 24.14
N TYR A 887 -17.13 -22.33 25.08
CA TYR A 887 -15.93 -23.15 24.94
C TYR A 887 -14.72 -22.55 24.20
N TYR A 888 -14.80 -21.36 23.55
CA TYR A 888 -13.64 -20.76 22.92
C TYR A 888 -12.58 -20.37 23.95
N ASN A 889 -11.30 -20.40 23.56
CA ASN A 889 -10.20 -19.93 24.41
C ASN A 889 -10.32 -18.43 24.69
N PHE A 890 -9.57 -17.94 25.65
CA PHE A 890 -9.53 -16.53 26.05
C PHE A 890 -8.17 -15.92 25.75
N ASP A 891 -8.14 -14.63 25.49
CA ASP A 891 -6.89 -13.90 25.64
C ASP A 891 -6.53 -13.75 27.13
N ARG A 892 -5.24 -13.82 27.44
CA ARG A 892 -4.73 -13.81 28.82
C ARG A 892 -5.10 -12.54 29.58
N ALA A 893 -5.13 -11.38 28.87
CA ALA A 893 -5.54 -10.11 29.45
C ALA A 893 -6.96 -10.18 30.02
N GLN A 894 -7.84 -10.91 29.36
CA GLN A 894 -9.21 -11.14 29.83
C GLN A 894 -9.23 -12.00 31.11
N TYR A 895 -8.41 -13.05 31.21
CA TYR A 895 -8.28 -13.86 32.40
C TYR A 895 -7.73 -13.06 33.60
N GLU A 896 -6.67 -12.27 33.37
CA GLU A 896 -5.99 -11.51 34.43
C GLU A 896 -6.85 -10.36 34.95
N ASN A 897 -7.66 -9.71 34.09
CA ASN A 897 -8.40 -8.51 34.44
C ASN A 897 -9.91 -8.72 34.54
N ARG A 898 -10.40 -9.97 34.62
CA ARG A 898 -11.83 -10.25 34.77
C ARG A 898 -12.36 -9.82 36.14
N TRP A 899 -13.63 -9.54 36.22
CA TRP A 899 -14.33 -9.28 37.47
C TRP A 899 -14.37 -10.56 38.31
N THR A 900 -13.81 -10.52 39.51
CA THR A 900 -13.74 -11.62 40.50
C THR A 900 -14.45 -11.26 41.80
N GLY A 901 -15.00 -10.05 41.92
CA GLY A 901 -15.69 -9.57 43.09
C GLY A 901 -15.80 -8.03 43.11
N ALA A 902 -16.60 -7.49 44.00
CA ALA A 902 -16.85 -6.05 44.11
C ALA A 902 -15.55 -5.24 44.19
N GLY A 903 -15.38 -4.29 43.27
CA GLY A 903 -14.22 -3.40 43.20
C GLY A 903 -12.99 -4.00 42.52
N SER A 904 -13.04 -5.23 41.97
CA SER A 904 -11.90 -5.83 41.27
C SER A 904 -11.58 -5.14 39.94
N THR A 905 -12.58 -4.87 39.12
CA THR A 905 -12.44 -4.22 37.82
C THR A 905 -13.77 -3.69 37.26
N ASN A 906 -13.69 -2.75 36.28
CA ASN A 906 -14.76 -2.36 35.38
C ASN A 906 -14.39 -2.61 33.90
N GLU A 907 -13.32 -3.36 33.62
CA GLU A 907 -12.83 -3.56 32.25
C GLU A 907 -13.39 -4.83 31.62
N HIS A 908 -13.27 -5.98 32.30
CA HIS A 908 -13.71 -7.26 31.79
C HIS A 908 -14.80 -7.86 32.70
N PRO A 909 -15.88 -8.39 32.15
CA PRO A 909 -16.97 -8.99 32.92
C PRO A 909 -16.52 -10.28 33.61
N SER A 910 -17.37 -10.82 34.49
CA SER A 910 -17.11 -12.09 35.17
C SER A 910 -17.08 -13.26 34.18
N ALA A 911 -16.45 -14.37 34.60
CA ALA A 911 -16.49 -15.60 33.81
C ALA A 911 -17.93 -16.10 33.56
N LYS A 912 -18.83 -15.96 34.55
CA LYS A 912 -20.27 -16.29 34.40
C LYS A 912 -21.00 -15.43 33.38
N ALA A 913 -20.63 -14.17 33.26
CA ALA A 913 -21.23 -13.23 32.32
C ALA A 913 -21.07 -13.66 30.86
N LEU A 914 -20.03 -14.46 30.55
CA LEU A 914 -19.79 -14.98 29.20
C LEU A 914 -20.92 -15.89 28.69
N LEU A 915 -21.67 -16.52 29.59
CA LEU A 915 -22.72 -17.47 29.22
C LEU A 915 -24.07 -16.77 28.96
N LYS A 916 -24.21 -15.52 29.42
CA LYS A 916 -25.49 -14.79 29.32
C LYS A 916 -25.61 -14.12 27.94
N THR A 917 -26.80 -14.26 27.33
CA THR A 917 -27.16 -13.61 26.07
C THR A 917 -26.97 -12.08 26.13
N TRP A 918 -27.17 -11.48 27.32
CA TRP A 918 -26.99 -10.07 27.59
C TRP A 918 -25.58 -9.56 27.19
N ASN A 919 -24.55 -10.37 27.44
CA ASN A 919 -23.16 -10.00 27.20
C ASN A 919 -22.63 -10.51 25.84
N LYS A 920 -23.43 -11.29 25.09
CA LYS A 920 -23.01 -11.92 23.82
C LYS A 920 -23.00 -10.90 22.66
N SER A 921 -21.96 -10.92 21.87
CA SER A 921 -21.72 -10.00 20.76
C SER A 921 -22.73 -10.10 19.62
N ASP A 922 -23.28 -11.28 19.35
CA ASP A 922 -24.23 -11.49 18.24
C ASP A 922 -25.58 -10.83 18.51
N SER A 923 -25.96 -10.74 19.79
CA SER A 923 -27.18 -10.07 20.23
C SER A 923 -26.96 -8.57 20.45
N ASN A 924 -25.80 -8.22 20.99
CA ASN A 924 -25.49 -6.88 21.47
C ASN A 924 -24.12 -6.41 20.96
N ASN A 925 -24.11 -5.53 19.96
CA ASN A 925 -22.89 -4.88 19.49
C ASN A 925 -22.43 -3.88 20.55
N ALA A 926 -21.56 -4.30 21.45
CA ALA A 926 -21.15 -3.50 22.58
C ALA A 926 -19.86 -2.72 22.34
N SER A 927 -19.73 -1.54 22.95
CA SER A 927 -18.49 -0.75 22.94
C SER A 927 -17.28 -1.52 23.52
N TYR A 928 -17.51 -2.55 24.30
CA TYR A 928 -16.48 -3.46 24.83
C TYR A 928 -15.63 -4.13 23.73
N PHE A 929 -16.19 -4.28 22.52
CA PHE A 929 -15.50 -4.86 21.37
C PHE A 929 -14.85 -3.81 20.45
N VAL A 930 -15.05 -2.53 20.76
CA VAL A 930 -14.45 -1.40 20.04
C VAL A 930 -13.20 -0.96 20.80
N GLU A 931 -12.04 -1.08 20.17
CA GLU A 931 -10.76 -0.81 20.77
C GLU A 931 -9.99 0.26 19.97
N SER A 932 -9.12 1.03 20.65
CA SER A 932 -8.31 2.05 19.99
C SER A 932 -7.35 1.42 18.97
N SER A 933 -7.36 1.91 17.73
CA SER A 933 -6.39 1.58 16.70
C SER A 933 -5.18 2.53 16.68
N ASP A 934 -5.00 3.34 17.71
CA ASP A 934 -3.86 4.24 17.84
C ASP A 934 -2.57 3.45 17.98
N TYR A 935 -1.53 3.86 17.26
CA TYR A 935 -0.22 3.24 17.38
C TYR A 935 0.92 4.18 17.02
N PHE A 936 2.10 3.80 17.48
CA PHE A 936 3.38 4.32 17.02
C PHE A 936 4.28 3.17 16.58
N ARG A 937 4.98 3.37 15.46
CA ARG A 937 5.87 2.38 14.85
C ARG A 937 7.19 3.01 14.41
N ILE A 938 8.28 2.32 14.69
CA ILE A 938 9.52 2.53 13.94
C ILE A 938 9.36 1.73 12.64
N GLN A 939 9.13 2.46 11.53
CA GLN A 939 8.85 1.82 10.25
C GLN A 939 10.10 1.23 9.61
N ASN A 940 11.22 1.97 9.63
CA ASN A 940 12.46 1.51 9.03
C ASN A 940 13.67 2.14 9.69
N ILE A 941 14.71 1.35 9.92
CA ILE A 941 16.05 1.80 10.31
C ILE A 941 17.04 1.19 9.34
N THR A 942 17.86 2.02 8.69
CA THR A 942 18.93 1.54 7.81
C THR A 942 20.26 2.17 8.20
N LEU A 943 21.30 1.35 8.29
CA LEU A 943 22.70 1.76 8.44
C LEU A 943 23.48 1.27 7.22
N GLY A 944 24.13 2.18 6.51
CA GLY A 944 24.91 1.89 5.32
C GLY A 944 26.37 2.28 5.45
N TYR A 945 27.23 1.58 4.76
CA TYR A 945 28.65 1.93 4.55
C TYR A 945 29.03 1.79 3.09
N SER A 946 29.58 2.85 2.49
CA SER A 946 29.93 2.93 1.07
C SER A 946 31.45 2.92 0.87
N PHE A 947 31.95 1.97 0.09
CA PHE A 947 33.31 1.95 -0.39
C PHE A 947 33.34 2.60 -1.77
N LYS A 948 34.16 3.61 -1.98
CA LYS A 948 34.34 4.27 -3.27
C LYS A 948 35.67 3.83 -3.89
N ASN A 949 35.66 3.59 -5.19
CA ASN A 949 36.87 3.22 -5.96
C ASN A 949 37.64 2.04 -5.34
N LEU A 950 36.91 0.95 -5.02
CA LEU A 950 37.51 -0.25 -4.42
C LEU A 950 38.33 -0.99 -5.48
N LYS A 951 39.63 -1.13 -5.24
CA LYS A 951 40.56 -1.86 -6.15
C LYS A 951 40.47 -3.36 -5.89
N ILE A 952 40.08 -4.12 -6.91
CA ILE A 952 40.09 -5.60 -6.91
C ILE A 952 40.99 -6.06 -8.03
N GLY A 953 42.25 -6.35 -7.72
CA GLY A 953 43.26 -6.62 -8.74
C GLY A 953 43.52 -5.41 -9.62
N SER A 954 43.37 -5.57 -10.95
CA SER A 954 43.48 -4.48 -11.93
C SER A 954 42.18 -3.71 -12.15
N TYR A 955 41.06 -4.20 -11.63
CA TYR A 955 39.75 -3.58 -11.77
C TYR A 955 39.47 -2.59 -10.62
N VAL A 956 38.96 -1.41 -10.94
CA VAL A 956 38.51 -0.42 -9.97
C VAL A 956 37.00 -0.42 -10.00
N MET A 957 36.38 -0.97 -8.94
CA MET A 957 34.94 -0.93 -8.74
C MET A 957 34.52 0.48 -8.30
N PRO A 958 33.65 1.17 -9.05
CA PRO A 958 33.27 2.55 -8.74
C PRO A 958 32.58 2.72 -7.39
N GLY A 959 31.73 1.77 -7.00
CA GLY A 959 30.99 1.80 -5.75
C GLY A 959 30.56 0.44 -5.23
N LEU A 960 30.76 0.21 -3.93
CA LEU A 960 30.19 -0.90 -3.19
C LEU A 960 29.54 -0.33 -1.92
N ARG A 961 28.25 -0.51 -1.71
CA ARG A 961 27.55 -0.16 -0.46
C ARG A 961 27.03 -1.43 0.19
N LEU A 962 27.33 -1.57 1.47
CA LEU A 962 26.78 -2.60 2.35
C LEU A 962 25.76 -1.93 3.28
N SER A 963 24.64 -2.58 3.56
CA SER A 963 23.62 -2.04 4.46
C SER A 963 23.01 -3.10 5.36
N LEU A 964 22.64 -2.65 6.57
CA LEU A 964 21.80 -3.39 7.50
C LEU A 964 20.49 -2.62 7.65
N THR A 965 19.38 -3.30 7.45
CA THR A 965 18.06 -2.69 7.57
C THR A 965 17.18 -3.50 8.50
N ALA A 966 16.49 -2.80 9.41
CA ALA A 966 15.41 -3.33 10.22
C ALA A 966 14.10 -2.64 9.81
N ASP A 967 13.18 -3.39 9.24
CA ASP A 967 11.84 -2.93 8.89
C ASP A 967 10.85 -3.37 9.96
N ARG A 968 10.06 -2.42 10.46
CA ARG A 968 9.10 -2.61 11.56
C ARG A 968 9.68 -3.30 12.82
N PRO A 969 10.87 -2.88 13.31
CA PRO A 969 11.49 -3.53 14.48
C PRO A 969 10.71 -3.30 15.79
N PHE A 970 9.86 -2.27 15.83
CA PHE A 970 9.08 -1.91 17.01
C PHE A 970 7.74 -1.29 16.61
N THR A 971 6.65 -1.81 17.20
CA THR A 971 5.30 -1.24 17.11
C THR A 971 4.65 -1.29 18.49
N THR A 972 4.06 -0.19 18.96
CA THR A 972 3.29 -0.13 20.20
C THR A 972 1.87 0.35 19.93
N PHE A 973 0.89 -0.30 20.54
CA PHE A 973 -0.54 -0.01 20.44
C PHE A 973 -1.29 -0.63 21.63
N LYS A 974 -2.56 -0.26 21.80
CA LYS A 974 -3.37 -0.71 22.94
C LYS A 974 -4.35 -1.84 22.59
N ALA A 975 -4.77 -1.93 21.33
CA ALA A 975 -5.74 -2.94 20.91
C ALA A 975 -5.24 -4.36 21.16
N ASN A 976 -6.10 -5.25 21.62
CA ASN A 976 -5.77 -6.67 21.75
C ASN A 976 -5.89 -7.38 20.39
N SER A 977 -4.91 -7.14 19.55
CA SER A 977 -4.83 -7.60 18.16
C SER A 977 -3.38 -7.88 17.75
N PHE A 978 -3.17 -8.57 16.61
CA PHE A 978 -1.82 -8.73 16.03
C PHE A 978 -1.27 -7.43 15.46
N THR A 979 -2.15 -6.56 15.01
CA THR A 979 -1.83 -5.27 14.42
C THR A 979 -2.99 -4.30 14.61
N PRO A 980 -2.72 -3.02 14.83
CA PRO A 980 -3.76 -2.00 14.83
C PRO A 980 -4.22 -1.62 13.42
N GLU A 981 -3.52 -2.10 12.39
CA GLU A 981 -3.82 -1.85 10.98
C GLU A 981 -4.79 -2.91 10.47
N VAL A 982 -6.05 -2.54 10.32
CA VAL A 982 -7.10 -3.43 9.80
C VAL A 982 -7.39 -3.06 8.35
N SER A 983 -7.17 -3.98 7.43
CA SER A 983 -7.38 -3.77 5.99
C SER A 983 -8.85 -3.88 5.57
N ASP A 984 -9.72 -4.40 6.43
CA ASP A 984 -11.16 -4.46 6.19
C ASP A 984 -11.77 -3.05 6.05
N ALA A 985 -12.69 -2.87 5.11
CA ALA A 985 -13.32 -1.58 4.85
C ALA A 985 -14.25 -1.11 5.98
N GLU A 986 -14.64 -2.01 6.86
CA GLU A 986 -15.54 -1.77 8.00
C GLU A 986 -14.79 -1.75 9.33
N GLY A 987 -13.44 -1.91 9.29
CA GLY A 987 -12.60 -1.87 10.48
C GLY A 987 -12.66 -3.11 11.39
N TRP A 988 -13.00 -4.27 10.81
CA TRP A 988 -13.13 -5.52 11.57
C TRP A 988 -11.82 -6.29 11.62
N ASP A 989 -11.29 -6.48 12.82
CA ASP A 989 -10.13 -7.35 13.05
C ASP A 989 -10.57 -8.81 13.08
N THR A 990 -10.55 -9.44 11.89
CA THR A 990 -10.83 -10.86 11.68
C THR A 990 -9.54 -11.64 11.38
N GLU A 991 -9.55 -12.52 10.43
CA GLU A 991 -8.46 -13.39 9.98
C GLU A 991 -7.22 -12.61 9.46
N VAL A 992 -6.69 -11.69 10.30
CA VAL A 992 -5.57 -10.82 9.92
C VAL A 992 -4.27 -11.60 10.03
N TYR A 993 -3.53 -11.66 8.92
CA TYR A 993 -2.19 -12.23 8.90
C TYR A 993 -1.24 -11.35 9.74
N PRO A 994 -0.48 -11.90 10.71
CA PRO A 994 0.39 -11.10 11.57
C PRO A 994 1.43 -10.31 10.78
N LEU A 995 1.66 -9.06 11.16
CA LEU A 995 2.74 -8.27 10.59
C LEU A 995 4.10 -8.81 11.06
N THR A 996 5.09 -8.65 10.19
CA THR A 996 6.46 -9.12 10.45
C THR A 996 7.42 -7.98 10.71
N SER A 997 8.35 -8.19 11.64
CA SER A 997 9.63 -7.47 11.63
C SER A 997 10.58 -8.17 10.67
N THR A 998 11.26 -7.38 9.82
CA THR A 998 12.17 -7.91 8.80
C THR A 998 13.57 -7.32 8.99
N TYR A 999 14.58 -8.18 9.08
CA TYR A 999 15.98 -7.78 9.21
C TYR A 999 16.76 -8.23 7.99
N THR A 1000 17.38 -7.29 7.27
CA THR A 1000 18.06 -7.59 6.01
C THR A 1000 19.51 -7.11 6.00
N PHE A 1001 20.34 -7.87 5.30
CA PHE A 1001 21.67 -7.47 4.85
C PHE A 1001 21.62 -7.19 3.35
N GLY A 1002 21.97 -5.96 2.97
CA GLY A 1002 21.92 -5.47 1.60
C GLY A 1002 23.30 -5.21 1.00
N VAL A 1003 23.42 -5.44 -0.30
CA VAL A 1003 24.63 -5.18 -1.12
C VAL A 1003 24.21 -4.43 -2.37
N GLN A 1004 24.83 -3.27 -2.60
CA GLN A 1004 24.71 -2.52 -3.85
C GLN A 1004 26.09 -2.41 -4.50
N ILE A 1005 26.17 -2.69 -5.80
CA ILE A 1005 27.42 -2.61 -6.58
C ILE A 1005 27.15 -1.75 -7.81
N ASP A 1006 27.97 -0.74 -8.00
CA ASP A 1006 28.07 0.03 -9.25
C ASP A 1006 29.32 -0.45 -10.03
N PHE A 1007 29.12 -0.84 -11.30
CA PHE A 1007 30.18 -1.35 -12.18
C PHE A 1007 30.62 -0.31 -13.18
#